data_59ff4009cc65f7a004c3bfc65b29d91f
#
_entry.id   59ff4009cc65f7a004c3bfc65b29d91f
#
_cell.length_a   1.000
_cell.length_b   1.000
_cell.length_c   1.000
_cell.angle_alpha   90.00
_cell.angle_beta   90.00
_cell.angle_gamma   90.00
#
_symmetry.space_group_name_H-M   'P 1'
#
loop_
_entity.id
_entity.type
_entity.pdbx_description
1 polymer ?
#
loop_
_entity_poly.entity_id
_entity_poly.type
_entity_poly.pdbx_seq_one_letter_code
_entity_poly.pdbx_strand_id
1 'polypeptide(L)'
;ARLCESRLGAGTLDLATFSTLLAQAREAKERLLAKDGPASLPVTIHGRGRSVVGATRTVTLSRDEVVGFILERFFPAGDLREAPEEDAGDAAENAGEFGLPFARDEAIMRHIAAFLRRHAADESAAPRRLLLNGGVLVPAILQEAVAAAVGRITGREVTLLPADRPFLAVACGAAYFGRARHGLGLAIRAGSPRAYYIGVATEHGEKALCVMPRGAAEEGAGSYASTETFQVAANSPASFTVYGATARDDVPGVFVDPKELTALPPVRTILRYGRKGAGVRVPVTVRVELTEIGTLDLWCETPQAGHRWRLEFAVDAEGEGPPPRGADPTETVPHDAIDAAGGVLRACFGPQGTLDPRAVVAALERRTALERERWPLGLLRPLWDVLMAAPEGRERSPTHEGRWLNLCGYLLRPGCGDPLDAWRAGRLWPLFAKGPRFPAKAESRIEWWILWRRAAGGLDEEKQQEVYAHLAARLLKGRGETPTAHEAAEMWRAAAALELLPAQKREELGAALLSRIEGGAAQPGELFALARIAAREPLYAPVDTVVPPKTAAKWIGRLLALRWPKGFAPEPALIHMARFTGDRGRDLPEELREEIAARAARAKGGAELAESLFRVTSLSAQQERRVFGDTLPLGLSVKGAIVGEP
;
A
#
# COMPACT_ATOMS: atom_id res chain seq x y z
N ALA A 1 -14.12 13.07 -21.22
CA ALA A 1 -13.19 14.20 -21.09
C ALA A 1 -12.00 14.04 -22.04
N ARG A 2 -11.24 12.94 -22.01
CA ARG A 2 -10.08 12.72 -22.90
C ARG A 2 -10.46 12.74 -24.38
N LEU A 3 -11.61 12.16 -24.77
CA LEU A 3 -12.15 12.29 -26.13
C LEU A 3 -12.41 13.76 -26.51
N CYS A 4 -12.93 14.55 -25.61
CA CYS A 4 -13.12 15.99 -25.82
C CYS A 4 -11.78 16.71 -25.93
N GLU A 5 -10.83 16.39 -25.09
CA GLU A 5 -9.49 16.99 -25.08
C GLU A 5 -8.75 16.73 -26.41
N SER A 6 -8.76 15.50 -26.91
CA SER A 6 -8.11 15.16 -28.19
C SER A 6 -8.70 15.95 -29.36
N ARG A 7 -10.01 16.24 -29.33
CA ARG A 7 -10.70 17.02 -30.37
C ARG A 7 -10.49 18.54 -30.26
N LEU A 8 -10.18 19.01 -29.06
CA LEU A 8 -9.90 20.43 -28.85
C LEU A 8 -8.58 20.88 -29.48
N GLY A 9 -7.73 19.95 -29.89
CA GLY A 9 -6.44 20.23 -30.53
C GLY A 9 -5.51 21.12 -29.69
N ALA A 10 -5.66 21.08 -28.37
CA ALA A 10 -4.99 21.98 -27.45
C ALA A 10 -3.70 21.39 -26.85
N GLY A 11 -3.29 20.20 -27.26
CA GLY A 11 -2.32 19.40 -26.51
C GLY A 11 -2.91 18.96 -25.14
N THR A 12 -2.08 18.58 -24.22
CA THR A 12 -2.50 18.19 -22.87
C THR A 12 -2.92 19.42 -22.06
N LEU A 13 -4.19 19.45 -21.61
CA LEU A 13 -4.72 20.54 -20.79
C LEU A 13 -4.10 20.50 -19.37
N ASP A 14 -3.95 21.69 -18.75
CA ASP A 14 -3.58 21.75 -17.33
C ASP A 14 -4.65 21.11 -16.43
N LEU A 15 -4.24 20.68 -15.23
CA LEU A 15 -5.10 19.94 -14.29
C LEU A 15 -6.44 20.66 -14.01
N ALA A 16 -6.43 21.96 -13.77
CA ALA A 16 -7.64 22.72 -13.43
C ALA A 16 -8.61 22.82 -14.61
N THR A 17 -8.09 23.05 -15.81
CA THR A 17 -8.87 23.08 -17.05
C THR A 17 -9.42 21.69 -17.37
N PHE A 18 -8.62 20.65 -17.22
CA PHE A 18 -9.06 19.26 -17.40
C PHE A 18 -10.12 18.84 -16.37
N SER A 19 -9.99 19.23 -15.11
CA SER A 19 -11.00 18.95 -14.08
C SER A 19 -12.35 19.61 -14.43
N THR A 20 -12.32 20.83 -14.96
CA THR A 20 -13.53 21.52 -15.47
C THR A 20 -14.12 20.75 -16.65
N LEU A 21 -13.28 20.35 -17.61
CA LEU A 21 -13.71 19.52 -18.76
C LEU A 21 -14.29 18.18 -18.31
N LEU A 22 -13.70 17.54 -17.31
CA LEU A 22 -14.18 16.28 -16.76
C LEU A 22 -15.61 16.42 -16.18
N ALA A 23 -15.84 17.48 -15.40
CA ALA A 23 -17.16 17.75 -14.82
C ALA A 23 -18.22 18.01 -15.91
N GLN A 24 -17.89 18.81 -16.91
CA GLN A 24 -18.80 19.11 -18.04
C GLN A 24 -19.04 17.87 -18.92
N ALA A 25 -18.00 17.08 -19.19
CA ALA A 25 -18.14 15.84 -19.97
C ALA A 25 -19.00 14.81 -19.25
N ARG A 26 -18.90 14.75 -17.90
CA ARG A 26 -19.78 13.90 -17.08
C ARG A 26 -21.23 14.36 -17.18
N GLU A 27 -21.50 15.63 -17.00
CA GLU A 27 -22.85 16.19 -17.13
C GLU A 27 -23.41 15.96 -18.55
N ALA A 28 -22.62 16.23 -19.58
CA ALA A 28 -23.02 16.00 -20.97
C ALA A 28 -23.36 14.52 -21.23
N LYS A 29 -22.53 13.59 -20.74
CA LYS A 29 -22.77 12.15 -20.82
C LYS A 29 -24.10 11.76 -20.15
N GLU A 30 -24.35 12.21 -18.91
CA GLU A 30 -25.56 11.89 -18.17
C GLU A 30 -26.82 12.41 -18.88
N ARG A 31 -26.77 13.63 -19.44
CA ARG A 31 -27.87 14.22 -20.21
C ARG A 31 -28.09 13.54 -21.56
N LEU A 32 -27.04 13.21 -22.31
CA LEU A 32 -27.13 12.53 -23.60
C LEU A 32 -27.69 11.11 -23.46
N LEU A 33 -27.38 10.40 -22.36
CA LEU A 33 -27.83 9.03 -22.10
C LEU A 33 -29.24 8.98 -21.45
N ALA A 34 -29.78 10.10 -21.03
CA ALA A 34 -31.13 10.14 -20.48
C ALA A 34 -32.18 9.69 -21.51
N LYS A 35 -33.31 9.14 -21.04
CA LYS A 35 -34.39 8.60 -21.91
C LYS A 35 -34.84 9.60 -22.97
N ASP A 36 -35.04 10.86 -22.55
CA ASP A 36 -35.46 11.96 -23.43
C ASP A 36 -34.32 12.96 -23.66
N GLY A 37 -33.09 12.45 -23.70
CA GLY A 37 -31.90 13.26 -23.85
C GLY A 37 -31.78 13.89 -25.24
N PRO A 38 -31.10 15.04 -25.37
CA PRO A 38 -30.91 15.72 -26.65
C PRO A 38 -30.03 14.91 -27.59
N ALA A 39 -30.15 15.16 -28.91
CA ALA A 39 -29.33 14.50 -29.92
C ALA A 39 -27.84 14.88 -29.84
N SER A 40 -27.53 16.08 -29.34
CA SER A 40 -26.15 16.55 -29.14
C SER A 40 -26.06 17.61 -28.05
N LEU A 41 -24.88 17.75 -27.43
CA LEU A 41 -24.57 18.80 -26.44
C LEU A 41 -23.18 19.38 -26.67
N PRO A 42 -23.02 20.70 -26.52
CA PRO A 42 -21.72 21.34 -26.52
C PRO A 42 -21.03 21.18 -25.15
N VAL A 43 -19.75 20.85 -25.19
CA VAL A 43 -18.84 20.87 -24.04
C VAL A 43 -17.84 21.99 -24.27
N THR A 44 -17.82 22.99 -23.40
CA THR A 44 -17.07 24.23 -23.60
C THR A 44 -16.04 24.44 -22.51
N ILE A 45 -14.81 24.71 -22.88
CA ILE A 45 -13.76 25.16 -21.95
C ILE A 45 -13.36 26.60 -22.21
N HIS A 46 -13.10 27.34 -21.14
CA HIS A 46 -12.64 28.72 -21.23
C HIS A 46 -11.12 28.75 -21.06
N GLY A 47 -10.43 29.38 -22.04
CA GLY A 47 -8.99 29.61 -21.94
C GLY A 47 -8.66 30.60 -20.83
N ARG A 48 -7.62 30.32 -20.01
CA ARG A 48 -7.06 31.25 -19.03
C ARG A 48 -6.09 32.19 -19.73
N GLY A 49 -6.54 33.37 -20.15
CA GLY A 49 -5.69 34.45 -20.68
C GLY A 49 -6.11 35.81 -20.14
N ARG A 50 -5.14 36.75 -19.95
CA ARG A 50 -5.36 38.14 -19.55
C ARG A 50 -6.08 39.00 -20.64
N SER A 51 -6.32 38.42 -21.80
CA SER A 51 -7.05 39.06 -22.91
C SER A 51 -8.54 38.80 -22.73
N VAL A 52 -9.35 39.83 -22.88
CA VAL A 52 -10.83 39.82 -22.76
C VAL A 52 -11.51 38.88 -23.77
N VAL A 53 -10.74 38.34 -24.72
CA VAL A 53 -11.13 37.27 -25.63
C VAL A 53 -10.25 36.05 -25.35
N GLY A 54 -10.40 35.43 -24.17
CA GLY A 54 -9.87 34.11 -23.92
C GLY A 54 -10.53 33.15 -24.90
N ALA A 55 -9.73 32.44 -25.73
CA ALA A 55 -10.24 31.55 -26.74
C ALA A 55 -11.10 30.46 -26.09
N THR A 56 -12.41 30.68 -26.12
CA THR A 56 -13.39 29.65 -25.73
C THR A 56 -13.34 28.54 -26.78
N ARG A 57 -13.11 27.31 -26.34
CA ARG A 57 -13.10 26.13 -27.23
C ARG A 57 -14.30 25.26 -26.90
N THR A 58 -15.01 24.84 -27.92
CA THR A 58 -16.22 24.02 -27.79
C THR A 58 -16.12 22.77 -28.66
N VAL A 59 -16.45 21.63 -28.05
CA VAL A 59 -16.62 20.35 -28.75
C VAL A 59 -18.07 19.93 -28.62
N THR A 60 -18.72 19.57 -29.71
CA THR A 60 -20.06 19.02 -29.68
C THR A 60 -19.98 17.50 -29.61
N LEU A 61 -20.64 16.91 -28.62
CA LEU A 61 -20.82 15.48 -28.48
C LEU A 61 -22.21 15.09 -28.97
N SER A 62 -22.32 14.14 -29.88
CA SER A 62 -23.61 13.55 -30.25
C SER A 62 -23.96 12.36 -29.34
N ARG A 63 -25.27 12.09 -29.21
CA ARG A 63 -25.78 10.96 -28.45
C ARG A 63 -25.25 9.64 -29.00
N ASP A 64 -25.36 9.43 -30.33
CA ASP A 64 -24.96 8.20 -30.97
C ASP A 64 -23.48 7.90 -30.78
N GLU A 65 -22.65 8.91 -30.86
CA GLU A 65 -21.23 8.80 -30.61
C GLU A 65 -20.91 8.40 -29.17
N VAL A 66 -21.53 9.02 -28.18
CA VAL A 66 -21.33 8.71 -26.76
C VAL A 66 -21.83 7.30 -26.44
N VAL A 67 -22.99 6.92 -27.00
CA VAL A 67 -23.55 5.57 -26.87
C VAL A 67 -22.62 4.53 -27.50
N GLY A 68 -22.19 4.77 -28.75
CA GLY A 68 -21.27 3.87 -29.45
C GLY A 68 -19.98 3.67 -28.65
N PHE A 69 -19.33 4.75 -28.24
CA PHE A 69 -18.11 4.71 -27.45
C PHE A 69 -18.25 3.90 -26.15
N ILE A 70 -19.37 4.08 -25.42
CA ILE A 70 -19.60 3.36 -24.15
C ILE A 70 -19.89 1.88 -24.41
N LEU A 71 -20.76 1.58 -25.38
CA LEU A 71 -21.15 0.19 -25.67
C LEU A 71 -19.98 -0.62 -26.21
N GLU A 72 -19.21 -0.09 -27.15
CA GLU A 72 -18.07 -0.79 -27.74
C GLU A 72 -16.98 -1.10 -26.71
N ARG A 73 -16.74 -0.19 -25.78
CA ARG A 73 -15.64 -0.28 -24.84
C ARG A 73 -16.01 -1.04 -23.56
N PHE A 74 -17.10 -0.67 -22.91
CA PHE A 74 -17.47 -1.21 -21.60
C PHE A 74 -18.53 -2.31 -21.66
N PHE A 75 -19.32 -2.35 -22.73
CA PHE A 75 -20.41 -3.31 -22.91
C PHE A 75 -20.33 -4.04 -24.27
N PRO A 76 -19.16 -4.55 -24.67
CA PRO A 76 -19.00 -5.14 -25.99
C PRO A 76 -19.98 -6.30 -26.21
N ALA A 77 -20.57 -6.34 -27.42
CA ALA A 77 -21.47 -7.41 -27.83
C ALA A 77 -20.75 -8.67 -28.35
N GLY A 78 -19.41 -8.63 -28.47
CA GLY A 78 -18.54 -9.66 -29.02
C GLY A 78 -18.42 -10.95 -28.22
N ASP A 79 -17.38 -11.73 -28.50
CA ASP A 79 -17.19 -13.03 -27.87
C ASP A 79 -16.89 -12.86 -26.36
N LEU A 80 -17.88 -13.25 -25.54
CA LEU A 80 -17.83 -13.23 -24.09
C LEU A 80 -17.19 -14.52 -23.51
N ARG A 81 -16.62 -15.40 -24.36
CA ARG A 81 -15.97 -16.64 -23.95
C ARG A 81 -14.54 -16.42 -23.49
N GLU A 82 -13.90 -15.37 -23.97
CA GLU A 82 -12.59 -14.97 -23.48
C GLU A 82 -12.67 -14.61 -22.00
N ALA A 83 -11.74 -15.13 -21.22
CA ALA A 83 -11.58 -14.69 -19.85
C ALA A 83 -11.17 -13.21 -19.86
N PRO A 84 -11.61 -12.40 -18.87
CA PRO A 84 -11.06 -11.07 -18.71
C PRO A 84 -9.54 -11.20 -18.56
N GLU A 85 -8.78 -10.24 -19.07
CA GLU A 85 -7.34 -10.19 -18.82
C GLU A 85 -7.12 -10.20 -17.31
N GLU A 86 -6.53 -11.28 -16.80
CA GLU A 86 -6.26 -11.41 -15.37
C GLU A 86 -5.31 -10.28 -14.93
N ASP A 87 -5.63 -9.66 -13.81
CA ASP A 87 -4.77 -8.71 -13.14
C ASP A 87 -3.54 -9.46 -12.59
N ALA A 88 -2.61 -9.78 -13.47
CA ALA A 88 -1.30 -10.27 -13.09
C ALA A 88 -0.50 -9.12 -12.47
N GLY A 89 -0.75 -8.83 -11.20
CA GLY A 89 -0.02 -7.85 -10.40
C GLY A 89 -0.30 -6.39 -10.76
N ASP A 90 -0.59 -5.59 -9.74
CA ASP A 90 -0.80 -4.13 -9.77
C ASP A 90 -1.75 -3.59 -10.86
N ALA A 91 -3.04 -3.58 -10.58
CA ALA A 91 -4.07 -2.90 -11.40
C ALA A 91 -3.71 -1.43 -11.72
N ALA A 92 -2.86 -0.80 -10.92
CA ALA A 92 -2.32 0.55 -11.17
C ALA A 92 -1.25 0.59 -12.29
N GLU A 93 -0.55 -0.51 -12.57
CA GLU A 93 0.49 -0.54 -13.61
C GLU A 93 -0.07 -0.54 -15.03
N ASN A 94 -1.34 -0.87 -15.19
CA ASN A 94 -1.96 -1.14 -16.48
C ASN A 94 -3.22 -0.32 -16.79
N ALA A 95 -3.54 0.69 -15.99
CA ALA A 95 -4.53 1.69 -16.39
C ALA A 95 -3.99 2.41 -17.63
N GLY A 96 -4.30 1.90 -18.80
CA GLY A 96 -4.04 2.57 -20.07
C GLY A 96 -4.62 3.99 -20.05
N GLU A 97 -4.25 4.80 -21.01
CA GLU A 97 -4.65 6.23 -21.08
C GLU A 97 -6.14 6.50 -20.87
N PHE A 98 -6.99 5.46 -20.96
CA PHE A 98 -8.45 5.47 -20.79
C PHE A 98 -8.98 4.42 -19.80
N GLY A 99 -8.11 3.66 -19.10
CA GLY A 99 -8.48 2.52 -18.26
C GLY A 99 -9.20 2.85 -16.96
N LEU A 100 -9.85 1.83 -16.39
CA LEU A 100 -10.38 1.89 -15.03
C LEU A 100 -9.22 1.75 -14.03
N PRO A 101 -9.20 2.52 -12.93
CA PRO A 101 -8.09 2.47 -11.97
C PRO A 101 -8.00 1.17 -11.17
N PHE A 102 -8.95 0.25 -11.35
CA PHE A 102 -9.10 -0.99 -10.57
C PHE A 102 -9.27 -2.26 -11.43
N ALA A 103 -9.35 -2.12 -12.76
CA ALA A 103 -9.48 -3.28 -13.65
C ALA A 103 -8.74 -3.03 -14.97
N ARG A 104 -7.92 -3.99 -15.38
CA ARG A 104 -7.17 -3.93 -16.64
C ARG A 104 -8.08 -4.08 -17.84
N ASP A 105 -9.01 -5.02 -17.76
CA ASP A 105 -10.05 -5.22 -18.77
C ASP A 105 -11.26 -4.34 -18.44
N GLU A 106 -11.52 -3.36 -19.29
CA GLU A 106 -12.63 -2.42 -19.12
C GLU A 106 -13.99 -3.02 -19.49
N ALA A 107 -14.00 -4.18 -20.14
CA ALA A 107 -15.21 -4.82 -20.64
C ALA A 107 -16.02 -5.48 -19.51
N ILE A 108 -16.94 -4.74 -18.91
CA ILE A 108 -17.82 -5.20 -17.81
C ILE A 108 -18.49 -6.55 -18.15
N MET A 109 -18.83 -6.76 -19.42
CA MET A 109 -19.49 -8.00 -19.86
C MET A 109 -18.59 -9.23 -19.72
N ARG A 110 -17.29 -9.12 -19.88
CA ARG A 110 -16.35 -10.24 -19.69
C ARG A 110 -16.27 -10.66 -18.22
N HIS A 111 -16.24 -9.69 -17.32
CA HIS A 111 -16.27 -9.97 -15.87
C HIS A 111 -17.57 -10.65 -15.45
N ILE A 112 -18.73 -10.17 -15.94
CA ILE A 112 -20.03 -10.83 -15.71
C ILE A 112 -20.02 -12.26 -16.25
N ALA A 113 -19.50 -12.46 -17.47
CA ALA A 113 -19.43 -13.79 -18.09
C ALA A 113 -18.51 -14.74 -17.29
N ALA A 114 -17.36 -14.26 -16.82
CA ALA A 114 -16.44 -15.04 -15.98
C ALA A 114 -17.10 -15.43 -14.67
N PHE A 115 -17.78 -14.48 -14.01
CA PHE A 115 -18.53 -14.73 -12.78
C PHE A 115 -19.63 -15.79 -12.98
N LEU A 116 -20.45 -15.64 -14.01
CA LEU A 116 -21.54 -16.59 -14.29
C LEU A 116 -21.00 -18.00 -14.62
N ARG A 117 -19.92 -18.12 -15.38
CA ARG A 117 -19.27 -19.42 -15.65
C ARG A 117 -18.76 -20.10 -14.38
N ARG A 118 -18.26 -19.33 -13.43
CA ARG A 118 -17.72 -19.87 -12.16
C ARG A 118 -18.82 -20.32 -11.20
N HIS A 119 -19.95 -19.61 -11.17
CA HIS A 119 -20.99 -19.79 -10.14
C HIS A 119 -22.31 -20.38 -10.66
N ALA A 120 -22.57 -20.40 -11.96
CA ALA A 120 -23.75 -20.99 -12.57
C ALA A 120 -23.38 -22.28 -13.32
N ALA A 121 -22.85 -23.25 -12.57
CA ALA A 121 -22.33 -24.50 -13.12
C ALA A 121 -23.39 -25.40 -13.79
N ASP A 122 -24.66 -25.20 -13.44
CA ASP A 122 -25.77 -25.90 -14.08
C ASP A 122 -26.87 -24.93 -14.54
N GLU A 123 -27.76 -25.43 -15.43
CA GLU A 123 -28.85 -24.62 -15.96
C GLU A 123 -29.83 -24.12 -14.88
N SER A 124 -29.95 -24.78 -13.75
CA SER A 124 -30.89 -24.40 -12.68
C SER A 124 -30.41 -23.14 -11.93
N ALA A 125 -29.10 -22.95 -11.84
CA ALA A 125 -28.45 -21.82 -11.16
C ALA A 125 -28.37 -20.55 -12.04
N ALA A 126 -28.66 -20.65 -13.34
CA ALA A 126 -28.61 -19.49 -14.23
C ALA A 126 -29.66 -18.42 -13.88
N PRO A 127 -29.27 -17.14 -13.77
CA PRO A 127 -30.20 -16.08 -13.38
C PRO A 127 -31.28 -15.85 -14.45
N ARG A 128 -32.53 -15.74 -13.99
CA ARG A 128 -33.68 -15.39 -14.84
C ARG A 128 -34.15 -13.96 -14.65
N ARG A 129 -33.68 -13.30 -13.58
CA ARG A 129 -34.05 -11.93 -13.22
C ARG A 129 -32.82 -11.15 -12.86
N LEU A 130 -32.75 -9.90 -13.29
CA LEU A 130 -31.67 -8.97 -12.98
C LEU A 130 -32.21 -7.77 -12.22
N LEU A 131 -31.63 -7.47 -11.09
CA LEU A 131 -31.80 -6.21 -10.39
C LEU A 131 -30.53 -5.39 -10.58
N LEU A 132 -30.66 -4.25 -11.27
CA LEU A 132 -29.53 -3.37 -11.59
C LEU A 132 -29.56 -2.17 -10.64
N ASN A 133 -28.43 -1.92 -9.97
CA ASN A 133 -28.24 -0.82 -9.04
C ASN A 133 -27.06 0.07 -9.46
N GLY A 134 -27.01 1.28 -8.91
CA GLY A 134 -25.93 2.24 -9.13
C GLY A 134 -26.20 3.22 -10.25
N GLY A 135 -25.53 4.38 -10.18
CA GLY A 135 -25.72 5.50 -11.10
C GLY A 135 -25.32 5.22 -12.56
N VAL A 136 -24.37 4.31 -12.78
CA VAL A 136 -23.91 3.92 -14.14
C VAL A 136 -25.02 3.23 -14.93
N LEU A 137 -25.86 2.45 -14.27
CA LEU A 137 -26.92 1.65 -14.90
C LEU A 137 -28.30 2.34 -14.88
N VAL A 138 -28.35 3.67 -14.69
CA VAL A 138 -29.58 4.45 -14.87
C VAL A 138 -30.08 4.50 -16.32
N PRO A 139 -29.20 4.67 -17.34
CA PRO A 139 -29.66 4.71 -18.74
C PRO A 139 -30.23 3.35 -19.21
N ALA A 140 -31.43 3.36 -19.77
CA ALA A 140 -32.13 2.15 -20.26
C ALA A 140 -31.28 1.36 -21.26
N ILE A 141 -30.58 2.03 -22.17
CA ILE A 141 -29.72 1.40 -23.17
C ILE A 141 -28.60 0.54 -22.55
N LEU A 142 -28.07 0.95 -21.39
CA LEU A 142 -27.04 0.17 -20.68
C LEU A 142 -27.68 -1.01 -19.94
N GLN A 143 -28.88 -0.83 -19.38
CA GLN A 143 -29.64 -1.92 -18.76
C GLN A 143 -29.98 -3.02 -19.77
N GLU A 144 -30.44 -2.62 -20.96
CA GLU A 144 -30.74 -3.52 -22.07
C GLU A 144 -29.49 -4.26 -22.55
N ALA A 145 -28.34 -3.58 -22.63
CA ALA A 145 -27.07 -4.19 -23.01
C ALA A 145 -26.63 -5.28 -22.01
N VAL A 146 -26.78 -5.02 -20.70
CA VAL A 146 -26.49 -6.02 -19.66
C VAL A 146 -27.44 -7.19 -19.75
N ALA A 147 -28.76 -6.96 -19.87
CA ALA A 147 -29.75 -8.01 -19.95
C ALA A 147 -29.54 -8.90 -21.19
N ALA A 148 -29.27 -8.29 -22.34
CA ALA A 148 -28.97 -9.01 -23.58
C ALA A 148 -27.69 -9.85 -23.47
N ALA A 149 -26.65 -9.33 -22.81
CA ALA A 149 -25.41 -10.07 -22.61
C ALA A 149 -25.62 -11.27 -21.67
N VAL A 150 -26.28 -11.09 -20.54
CA VAL A 150 -26.58 -12.18 -19.60
C VAL A 150 -27.49 -13.22 -20.29
N GLY A 151 -28.48 -12.80 -21.07
CA GLY A 151 -29.32 -13.69 -21.85
C GLY A 151 -28.52 -14.55 -22.82
N ARG A 152 -27.55 -13.96 -23.52
CA ARG A 152 -26.66 -14.73 -24.44
C ARG A 152 -25.75 -15.70 -23.69
N ILE A 153 -25.20 -15.30 -22.53
CA ILE A 153 -24.32 -16.15 -21.72
C ILE A 153 -25.10 -17.36 -21.16
N THR A 154 -26.32 -17.14 -20.70
CA THR A 154 -27.15 -18.16 -20.05
C THR A 154 -28.03 -18.95 -21.01
N GLY A 155 -28.14 -18.51 -22.25
CA GLY A 155 -29.05 -19.11 -23.25
C GLY A 155 -30.53 -18.92 -22.93
N ARG A 156 -30.91 -17.94 -22.09
CA ARG A 156 -32.26 -17.73 -21.58
C ARG A 156 -32.69 -16.28 -21.67
N GLU A 157 -33.98 -16.06 -21.73
CA GLU A 157 -34.55 -14.73 -21.57
C GLU A 157 -34.41 -14.27 -20.12
N VAL A 158 -33.93 -13.05 -19.93
CA VAL A 158 -33.67 -12.44 -18.62
C VAL A 158 -34.58 -11.24 -18.45
N THR A 159 -35.35 -11.24 -17.38
CA THR A 159 -36.27 -10.13 -17.01
C THR A 159 -35.55 -9.12 -16.14
N LEU A 160 -35.57 -7.84 -16.54
CA LEU A 160 -35.13 -6.74 -15.69
C LEU A 160 -36.17 -6.47 -14.59
N LEU A 161 -35.73 -6.48 -13.35
CA LEU A 161 -36.56 -6.07 -12.23
C LEU A 161 -36.60 -4.52 -12.16
N PRO A 162 -37.77 -3.93 -11.87
CA PRO A 162 -37.90 -2.48 -11.79
C PRO A 162 -37.06 -1.94 -10.62
N ALA A 163 -36.31 -0.88 -10.88
CA ALA A 163 -35.54 -0.12 -9.89
C ALA A 163 -35.80 1.37 -10.11
N ASP A 164 -36.72 1.94 -9.36
CA ASP A 164 -37.16 3.33 -9.57
C ASP A 164 -36.04 4.36 -9.36
N ARG A 165 -35.13 4.09 -8.45
CA ARG A 165 -34.03 4.99 -8.08
C ARG A 165 -32.74 4.21 -7.80
N PRO A 166 -32.12 3.61 -8.83
CA PRO A 166 -30.95 2.73 -8.64
C PRO A 166 -29.74 3.43 -7.99
N PHE A 167 -29.60 4.75 -8.17
CA PHE A 167 -28.55 5.56 -7.54
C PHE A 167 -28.75 5.81 -6.03
N LEU A 168 -29.97 5.58 -5.50
CA LEU A 168 -30.29 5.67 -4.08
C LEU A 168 -30.37 4.30 -3.40
N ALA A 169 -30.14 3.21 -4.11
CA ALA A 169 -30.34 1.86 -3.60
C ALA A 169 -29.57 1.59 -2.30
N VAL A 170 -28.31 2.04 -2.22
CA VAL A 170 -27.47 1.89 -1.02
C VAL A 170 -28.04 2.68 0.16
N ALA A 171 -28.42 3.94 -0.06
CA ALA A 171 -29.00 4.78 1.00
C ALA A 171 -30.35 4.24 1.49
N CYS A 172 -31.21 3.79 0.57
CA CYS A 172 -32.48 3.15 0.92
C CYS A 172 -32.27 1.83 1.65
N GLY A 173 -31.29 1.03 1.23
CA GLY A 173 -30.91 -0.21 1.88
C GLY A 173 -30.40 0.03 3.30
N ALA A 174 -29.54 1.01 3.52
CA ALA A 174 -29.05 1.38 4.85
C ALA A 174 -30.19 1.85 5.77
N ALA A 175 -31.11 2.67 5.27
CA ALA A 175 -32.28 3.11 6.03
C ALA A 175 -33.20 1.93 6.37
N TYR A 176 -33.42 1.01 5.43
CA TYR A 176 -34.23 -0.19 5.66
C TYR A 176 -33.56 -1.14 6.66
N PHE A 177 -32.26 -1.31 6.58
CA PHE A 177 -31.47 -2.08 7.53
C PHE A 177 -31.60 -1.52 8.95
N GLY A 178 -31.51 -0.19 9.12
CA GLY A 178 -31.75 0.46 10.40
C GLY A 178 -33.15 0.18 10.94
N ARG A 179 -34.18 0.19 10.10
CA ARG A 179 -35.55 -0.20 10.49
C ARG A 179 -35.64 -1.67 10.92
N ALA A 180 -35.04 -2.58 10.16
CA ALA A 180 -35.02 -4.02 10.44
C ALA A 180 -34.38 -4.32 11.80
N ARG A 181 -33.32 -3.59 12.18
CA ARG A 181 -32.70 -3.67 13.51
C ARG A 181 -33.63 -3.29 14.66
N HIS A 182 -34.56 -2.40 14.43
CA HIS A 182 -35.62 -2.04 15.41
C HIS A 182 -36.86 -2.94 15.33
N GLY A 183 -36.78 -4.09 14.67
CA GLY A 183 -37.88 -5.02 14.51
C GLY A 183 -38.99 -4.56 13.55
N LEU A 184 -38.72 -3.53 12.73
CA LEU A 184 -39.66 -2.91 11.80
C LEU A 184 -39.43 -3.36 10.36
N GLY A 185 -39.48 -4.66 10.07
CA GLY A 185 -39.28 -5.18 8.71
C GLY A 185 -38.66 -6.56 8.68
N LEU A 186 -38.32 -7.03 7.47
CA LEU A 186 -37.62 -8.30 7.27
C LEU A 186 -36.11 -8.07 7.37
N ALA A 187 -35.45 -8.77 8.30
CA ALA A 187 -34.00 -8.83 8.35
C ALA A 187 -33.52 -9.89 7.37
N ILE A 188 -32.64 -9.49 6.43
CA ILE A 188 -31.88 -10.43 5.61
C ILE A 188 -30.73 -10.91 6.48
N ARG A 189 -30.72 -12.17 6.87
CA ARG A 189 -29.66 -12.79 7.65
C ARG A 189 -28.73 -13.54 6.69
N ALA A 190 -27.51 -13.07 6.56
CA ALA A 190 -26.44 -13.82 5.93
C ALA A 190 -25.66 -14.53 7.05
N GLY A 191 -25.49 -15.84 6.98
CA GLY A 191 -24.63 -16.56 7.90
C GLY A 191 -23.16 -16.41 7.48
N SER A 192 -22.22 -16.69 8.39
CA SER A 192 -20.80 -16.73 8.07
C SER A 192 -20.52 -17.64 6.85
N PRO A 193 -19.86 -17.16 5.78
CA PRO A 193 -19.62 -17.96 4.58
C PRO A 193 -18.63 -19.11 4.82
N ARG A 194 -17.83 -19.03 5.87
CA ARG A 194 -16.85 -20.04 6.29
C ARG A 194 -16.78 -20.18 7.79
N ALA A 195 -16.23 -21.30 8.26
CA ALA A 195 -15.83 -21.46 9.65
C ALA A 195 -14.47 -20.77 9.89
N TYR A 196 -14.29 -20.16 11.06
CA TYR A 196 -13.03 -19.50 11.45
C TYR A 196 -12.42 -20.16 12.67
N TYR A 197 -11.09 -20.24 12.69
CA TYR A 197 -10.31 -20.88 13.74
C TYR A 197 -9.13 -20.02 14.15
N ILE A 198 -8.70 -20.15 15.40
CA ILE A 198 -7.51 -19.50 15.94
C ILE A 198 -6.49 -20.55 16.30
N GLY A 199 -5.23 -20.32 15.88
CA GLY A 199 -4.10 -21.17 16.24
C GLY A 199 -3.78 -21.04 17.74
N VAL A 200 -3.72 -22.16 18.42
CA VAL A 200 -3.38 -22.28 19.85
C VAL A 200 -2.21 -23.23 20.00
N ALA A 201 -1.14 -22.78 20.64
CA ALA A 201 -0.02 -23.65 21.00
C ALA A 201 -0.43 -24.58 22.13
N THR A 202 -0.31 -25.89 21.92
CA THR A 202 -0.55 -26.93 22.93
C THR A 202 0.72 -27.72 23.20
N GLU A 203 0.72 -28.56 24.23
CA GLU A 203 1.86 -29.46 24.54
C GLU A 203 2.17 -30.43 23.40
N HIS A 204 1.22 -30.68 22.50
CA HIS A 204 1.34 -31.61 21.36
C HIS A 204 1.50 -30.87 20.02
N GLY A 205 1.90 -29.61 20.01
CA GLY A 205 2.01 -28.73 18.84
C GLY A 205 0.85 -27.75 18.68
N GLU A 206 0.85 -27.05 17.56
CA GLU A 206 -0.22 -26.09 17.26
C GLU A 206 -1.51 -26.82 16.88
N LYS A 207 -2.63 -26.39 17.46
CA LYS A 207 -4.00 -26.81 17.12
C LYS A 207 -4.82 -25.59 16.74
N ALA A 208 -5.82 -25.79 15.91
CA ALA A 208 -6.76 -24.73 15.51
C ALA A 208 -8.09 -24.88 16.29
N LEU A 209 -8.42 -23.87 17.09
CA LEU A 209 -9.67 -23.82 17.86
C LEU A 209 -10.76 -23.20 17.00
N CYS A 210 -11.85 -23.90 16.73
CA CYS A 210 -13.02 -23.34 16.06
C CYS A 210 -13.65 -22.23 16.94
N VAL A 211 -13.70 -21.02 16.41
CA VAL A 211 -14.26 -19.84 17.12
C VAL A 211 -15.53 -19.30 16.48
N MET A 212 -15.77 -19.64 15.21
CA MET A 212 -16.98 -19.26 14.49
C MET A 212 -17.35 -20.37 13.50
N PRO A 213 -18.52 -21.00 13.62
CA PRO A 213 -18.96 -22.01 12.67
C PRO A 213 -19.44 -21.38 11.36
N ARG A 214 -19.38 -22.14 10.27
CA ARG A 214 -20.00 -21.75 9.02
C ARG A 214 -21.52 -21.59 9.21
N GLY A 215 -22.12 -20.59 8.57
CA GLY A 215 -23.55 -20.31 8.68
C GLY A 215 -23.97 -19.66 10.00
N ALA A 216 -23.05 -19.31 10.90
CA ALA A 216 -23.36 -18.57 12.12
C ALA A 216 -24.09 -17.26 11.78
N ALA A 217 -25.24 -17.02 12.45
CA ALA A 217 -26.05 -15.83 12.23
C ALA A 217 -25.40 -14.58 12.84
N GLU A 218 -25.67 -13.42 12.26
CA GLU A 218 -25.09 -12.12 12.64
C GLU A 218 -25.55 -11.62 14.02
N GLU A 219 -26.63 -12.15 14.58
CA GLU A 219 -27.16 -11.73 15.90
C GLU A 219 -27.27 -12.92 16.87
N GLY A 220 -26.69 -12.77 18.05
CA GLY A 220 -26.85 -13.68 19.20
C GLY A 220 -26.21 -15.06 19.04
N ALA A 221 -26.44 -15.74 17.93
CA ALA A 221 -25.81 -17.03 17.59
C ALA A 221 -24.44 -16.86 16.92
N GLY A 222 -24.07 -15.65 16.49
CA GLY A 222 -22.79 -15.29 15.90
C GLY A 222 -21.72 -14.87 16.90
N SER A 223 -21.92 -15.08 18.20
CA SER A 223 -20.90 -14.81 19.21
C SER A 223 -20.46 -16.10 19.90
N TYR A 224 -19.15 -16.23 20.09
CA TYR A 224 -18.53 -17.30 20.83
C TYR A 224 -17.58 -16.74 21.88
N ALA A 225 -17.62 -17.28 23.08
CA ALA A 225 -16.62 -17.02 24.12
C ALA A 225 -15.97 -18.34 24.53
N SER A 226 -14.64 -18.39 24.51
CA SER A 226 -13.93 -19.60 24.90
C SER A 226 -14.18 -19.93 26.38
N THR A 227 -14.42 -21.19 26.68
CA THR A 227 -14.46 -21.69 28.06
C THR A 227 -13.07 -21.85 28.63
N GLU A 228 -12.07 -21.97 27.77
CA GLU A 228 -10.67 -22.12 28.15
C GLU A 228 -9.94 -20.78 28.23
N THR A 229 -8.96 -20.73 29.12
CA THR A 229 -8.11 -19.58 29.33
C THR A 229 -6.76 -19.80 28.69
N PHE A 230 -6.33 -18.84 27.86
CA PHE A 230 -5.07 -18.86 27.13
C PHE A 230 -4.08 -17.88 27.77
N GLN A 231 -2.79 -18.20 27.68
CA GLN A 231 -1.71 -17.31 28.17
C GLN A 231 -1.15 -16.47 27.03
N VAL A 232 -1.36 -15.17 27.08
CA VAL A 232 -0.85 -14.24 26.05
C VAL A 232 0.18 -13.28 26.66
N ALA A 233 1.27 -13.03 25.95
CA ALA A 233 2.28 -12.07 26.37
C ALA A 233 1.74 -10.63 26.21
N ALA A 234 1.58 -9.92 27.32
CA ALA A 234 1.20 -8.52 27.31
C ALA A 234 2.42 -7.59 27.18
N ASN A 235 2.21 -6.37 26.67
CA ASN A 235 3.23 -5.34 26.43
C ASN A 235 4.35 -5.78 25.47
N SER A 236 4.10 -6.80 24.68
CA SER A 236 4.96 -7.30 23.61
C SER A 236 4.09 -7.66 22.40
N PRO A 237 4.64 -7.68 21.17
CA PRO A 237 3.91 -8.13 20.01
C PRO A 237 3.37 -9.54 20.22
N ALA A 238 2.06 -9.72 20.00
CA ALA A 238 1.38 -11.00 19.95
C ALA A 238 0.83 -11.23 18.54
N SER A 239 1.06 -12.42 18.00
CA SER A 239 0.53 -12.84 16.72
C SER A 239 -0.45 -13.98 16.93
N PHE A 240 -1.64 -13.86 16.36
CA PHE A 240 -2.67 -14.89 16.38
C PHE A 240 -2.80 -15.45 14.96
N THR A 241 -2.47 -16.73 14.78
CA THR A 241 -2.72 -17.39 13.51
C THR A 241 -4.21 -17.60 13.33
N VAL A 242 -4.75 -17.24 12.19
CA VAL A 242 -6.17 -17.41 11.86
C VAL A 242 -6.29 -18.39 10.71
N TYR A 243 -7.28 -19.26 10.77
CA TYR A 243 -7.58 -20.21 9.70
C TYR A 243 -9.05 -20.13 9.31
N GLY A 244 -9.35 -20.54 8.07
CA GLY A 244 -10.71 -20.61 7.55
C GLY A 244 -10.99 -21.93 6.86
N ALA A 245 -12.25 -22.38 6.86
CA ALA A 245 -12.72 -23.51 6.09
C ALA A 245 -14.12 -23.27 5.53
N THR A 246 -14.32 -23.53 4.25
CA THR A 246 -15.63 -23.38 3.56
C THR A 246 -16.43 -24.68 3.51
N ALA A 247 -15.78 -25.83 3.75
CA ALA A 247 -16.37 -27.17 3.62
C ALA A 247 -16.57 -27.90 4.96
N ARG A 248 -16.31 -27.23 6.09
CA ARG A 248 -16.41 -27.85 7.42
C ARG A 248 -17.57 -27.22 8.22
N ASP A 249 -18.21 -28.04 9.04
CA ASP A 249 -19.30 -27.67 9.92
C ASP A 249 -18.95 -27.95 11.40
N ASP A 250 -17.73 -27.55 11.81
CA ASP A 250 -17.27 -27.73 13.19
C ASP A 250 -18.01 -26.78 14.14
N VAL A 251 -18.27 -27.25 15.35
CA VAL A 251 -18.88 -26.43 16.40
C VAL A 251 -17.81 -25.61 17.15
N PRO A 252 -18.17 -24.42 17.67
CA PRO A 252 -17.25 -23.61 18.47
C PRO A 252 -16.66 -24.38 19.64
N GLY A 253 -15.38 -24.21 19.92
CA GLY A 253 -14.66 -24.90 20.99
C GLY A 253 -13.96 -26.19 20.57
N VAL A 254 -14.18 -26.70 19.37
CA VAL A 254 -13.50 -27.92 18.87
C VAL A 254 -12.11 -27.58 18.36
N PHE A 255 -11.12 -28.42 18.71
CA PHE A 255 -9.76 -28.34 18.19
C PHE A 255 -9.60 -29.22 16.96
N VAL A 256 -9.00 -28.65 15.90
CA VAL A 256 -8.76 -29.28 14.61
C VAL A 256 -7.26 -29.21 14.26
N ASP A 257 -6.79 -30.13 13.40
CA ASP A 257 -5.42 -30.03 12.86
C ASP A 257 -5.33 -28.84 11.88
N PRO A 258 -4.43 -27.87 12.08
CA PRO A 258 -4.25 -26.73 11.16
C PRO A 258 -3.98 -27.13 9.70
N LYS A 259 -3.43 -28.32 9.46
CA LYS A 259 -3.15 -28.83 8.10
C LYS A 259 -4.40 -29.08 7.26
N GLU A 260 -5.56 -29.21 7.90
CA GLU A 260 -6.85 -29.41 7.23
C GLU A 260 -7.56 -28.09 6.90
N LEU A 261 -6.92 -26.97 7.21
CA LEU A 261 -7.50 -25.63 7.12
C LEU A 261 -6.69 -24.74 6.18
N THR A 262 -7.34 -23.69 5.65
CA THR A 262 -6.66 -22.65 4.88
C THR A 262 -6.17 -21.57 5.84
N ALA A 263 -4.86 -21.29 5.84
CA ALA A 263 -4.30 -20.20 6.62
C ALA A 263 -4.77 -18.85 6.06
N LEU A 264 -5.20 -17.98 6.95
CA LEU A 264 -5.56 -16.58 6.66
C LEU A 264 -4.46 -15.66 7.17
N PRO A 265 -4.44 -14.37 6.76
CA PRO A 265 -3.48 -13.42 7.30
C PRO A 265 -3.52 -13.39 8.84
N PRO A 266 -2.38 -13.50 9.53
CA PRO A 266 -2.35 -13.50 10.99
C PRO A 266 -2.73 -12.13 11.56
N VAL A 267 -3.45 -12.13 12.68
CA VAL A 267 -3.72 -10.92 13.44
C VAL A 267 -2.55 -10.61 14.35
N ARG A 268 -1.97 -9.43 14.20
CA ARG A 268 -0.86 -8.95 15.02
C ARG A 268 -1.31 -7.76 15.85
N THR A 269 -1.08 -7.81 17.15
CA THR A 269 -1.49 -6.76 18.09
C THR A 269 -0.57 -6.69 19.29
N ILE A 270 -0.79 -5.66 20.12
CA ILE A 270 -0.12 -5.51 21.42
C ILE A 270 -1.17 -5.38 22.50
N LEU A 271 -1.26 -6.37 23.35
CA LEU A 271 -2.10 -6.31 24.53
C LEU A 271 -1.43 -5.47 25.60
N ARG A 272 -1.91 -4.24 25.80
CA ARG A 272 -1.35 -3.31 26.81
C ARG A 272 -1.93 -3.64 28.19
N TYR A 273 -1.10 -4.06 29.12
CA TYR A 273 -1.53 -4.44 30.47
C TYR A 273 -0.56 -3.89 31.54
N GLY A 274 -1.09 -3.21 32.55
CA GLY A 274 -0.31 -2.71 33.67
C GLY A 274 0.71 -1.62 33.31
N ARG A 275 1.69 -1.38 34.19
CA ARG A 275 2.77 -0.40 33.99
C ARG A 275 3.74 -0.89 32.91
N LYS A 276 4.29 0.05 32.12
CA LYS A 276 5.29 -0.21 31.08
C LYS A 276 6.48 -0.99 31.66
N GLY A 277 6.71 -2.20 31.19
CA GLY A 277 7.87 -3.04 31.50
C GLY A 277 7.55 -4.53 31.36
N ALA A 278 8.45 -5.29 30.73
CA ALA A 278 8.58 -6.74 30.56
C ALA A 278 7.30 -7.56 30.32
N GLY A 279 7.33 -8.42 29.30
CA GLY A 279 6.26 -9.34 28.89
C GLY A 279 5.68 -10.19 30.00
N VAL A 280 4.65 -9.68 30.66
CA VAL A 280 3.88 -10.45 31.63
C VAL A 280 2.92 -11.33 30.85
N ARG A 281 2.88 -12.62 31.17
CA ARG A 281 1.83 -13.50 30.65
C ARG A 281 0.52 -13.22 31.36
N VAL A 282 -0.50 -12.91 30.58
CA VAL A 282 -1.83 -12.55 31.09
C VAL A 282 -2.79 -13.65 30.64
N PRO A 283 -3.57 -14.23 31.58
CA PRO A 283 -4.62 -15.16 31.23
C PRO A 283 -5.77 -14.41 30.53
N VAL A 284 -6.16 -14.88 29.36
CA VAL A 284 -7.25 -14.30 28.56
C VAL A 284 -8.21 -15.37 28.08
N THR A 285 -9.47 -15.03 27.96
CA THR A 285 -10.47 -15.75 27.17
C THR A 285 -10.62 -15.07 25.82
N VAL A 286 -10.93 -15.85 24.80
CA VAL A 286 -11.18 -15.36 23.46
C VAL A 286 -12.69 -15.22 23.26
N ARG A 287 -13.13 -14.03 22.84
CA ARG A 287 -14.49 -13.77 22.41
C ARG A 287 -14.51 -13.36 20.95
N VAL A 288 -15.44 -13.92 20.20
CA VAL A 288 -15.58 -13.67 18.77
C VAL A 288 -17.01 -13.30 18.47
N GLU A 289 -17.23 -12.26 17.71
CA GLU A 289 -18.54 -11.80 17.26
C GLU A 289 -18.51 -11.55 15.75
N LEU A 290 -19.48 -12.08 15.03
CA LEU A 290 -19.72 -11.72 13.63
C LEU A 290 -20.54 -10.44 13.61
N THR A 291 -19.98 -9.39 13.01
CA THR A 291 -20.67 -8.11 12.90
C THR A 291 -21.72 -8.14 11.79
N GLU A 292 -22.65 -7.21 11.84
CA GLU A 292 -23.75 -7.05 10.87
C GLU A 292 -23.27 -6.73 9.44
N ILE A 293 -22.02 -6.27 9.30
CA ILE A 293 -21.41 -5.99 7.99
C ILE A 293 -20.49 -7.13 7.52
N GLY A 294 -20.57 -8.31 8.19
CA GLY A 294 -19.81 -9.50 7.81
C GLY A 294 -18.35 -9.50 8.27
N THR A 295 -17.92 -8.54 9.09
CA THR A 295 -16.60 -8.55 9.71
C THR A 295 -16.59 -9.39 10.97
N LEU A 296 -15.46 -10.01 11.29
CA LEU A 296 -15.28 -10.79 12.50
C LEU A 296 -14.57 -9.94 13.55
N ASP A 297 -15.25 -9.62 14.65
CA ASP A 297 -14.67 -8.97 15.81
C ASP A 297 -14.12 -10.03 16.76
N LEU A 298 -12.82 -9.96 17.00
CA LEU A 298 -12.11 -10.82 17.92
C LEU A 298 -11.65 -10.02 19.13
N TRP A 299 -11.91 -10.56 20.32
CA TRP A 299 -11.56 -9.94 21.58
C TRP A 299 -10.78 -10.89 22.47
N CYS A 300 -9.75 -10.36 23.14
CA CYS A 300 -9.13 -11.00 24.29
C CYS A 300 -9.62 -10.30 25.56
N GLU A 301 -10.15 -11.06 26.50
CA GLU A 301 -10.72 -10.55 27.76
C GLU A 301 -10.01 -11.20 28.95
N THR A 302 -9.65 -10.41 29.98
CA THR A 302 -9.12 -11.01 31.22
C THR A 302 -10.27 -11.48 32.10
N PRO A 303 -10.24 -12.74 32.60
CA PRO A 303 -11.35 -13.27 33.42
C PRO A 303 -11.60 -12.49 34.72
N GLN A 304 -10.61 -11.81 35.26
CA GLN A 304 -10.67 -11.20 36.60
C GLN A 304 -10.55 -9.68 36.65
N ALA A 305 -9.98 -9.04 35.61
CA ALA A 305 -9.62 -7.60 35.66
C ALA A 305 -10.45 -6.71 34.75
N GLY A 306 -11.41 -7.25 33.99
CA GLY A 306 -12.29 -6.49 33.10
C GLY A 306 -11.56 -5.80 31.93
N HIS A 307 -10.28 -6.11 31.69
CA HIS A 307 -9.58 -5.59 30.52
C HIS A 307 -10.01 -6.36 29.28
N ARG A 308 -10.33 -5.60 28.21
CA ARG A 308 -10.77 -6.12 26.92
C ARG A 308 -9.93 -5.48 25.83
N TRP A 309 -9.36 -6.31 24.93
CA TRP A 309 -8.60 -5.87 23.75
C TRP A 309 -9.24 -6.39 22.50
N ARG A 310 -9.58 -5.49 21.59
CA ARG A 310 -10.08 -5.83 20.27
C ARG A 310 -8.93 -6.20 19.37
N LEU A 311 -9.09 -7.31 18.67
CA LEU A 311 -8.19 -7.77 17.63
C LEU A 311 -8.90 -7.55 16.30
N GLU A 312 -8.45 -6.58 15.52
CA GLU A 312 -9.09 -6.26 14.25
C GLU A 312 -8.45 -7.03 13.10
N PHE A 313 -9.24 -7.68 12.29
CA PHE A 313 -8.84 -8.21 11.00
C PHE A 313 -9.98 -8.06 9.98
N ALA A 314 -9.62 -7.75 8.73
CA ALA A 314 -10.58 -7.70 7.65
C ALA A 314 -10.87 -9.12 7.18
N VAL A 315 -12.15 -9.49 7.19
CA VAL A 315 -12.62 -10.79 6.69
C VAL A 315 -12.69 -10.77 5.15
N ASP A 316 -12.79 -9.58 4.56
CA ASP A 316 -12.87 -9.35 3.11
C ASP A 316 -11.53 -9.40 2.38
N ALA A 317 -10.52 -10.05 2.94
CA ALA A 317 -9.29 -10.36 2.21
C ALA A 317 -9.49 -11.47 1.13
N GLU A 318 -10.67 -11.53 0.51
CA GLU A 318 -10.89 -12.05 -0.83
C GLU A 318 -10.66 -10.96 -1.90
N GLY A 319 -10.01 -9.85 -1.54
CA GLY A 319 -9.31 -9.07 -2.51
C GLY A 319 -8.14 -9.91 -2.99
N GLU A 320 -8.21 -10.40 -4.21
CA GLU A 320 -7.07 -10.75 -5.03
C GLU A 320 -6.21 -9.50 -5.23
N GLY A 321 -5.60 -9.04 -4.12
CA GLY A 321 -4.43 -8.21 -4.23
C GLY A 321 -3.32 -9.12 -4.74
N PRO A 322 -2.46 -8.68 -5.66
CA PRO A 322 -1.33 -9.48 -6.08
C PRO A 322 -0.57 -9.94 -4.85
N PRO A 323 -0.09 -11.20 -4.85
CA PRO A 323 0.71 -11.69 -3.75
C PRO A 323 1.84 -10.70 -3.49
N PRO A 324 2.17 -10.40 -2.24
CA PRO A 324 3.26 -9.49 -1.92
C PRO A 324 4.50 -9.91 -2.69
N ARG A 325 5.15 -8.96 -3.36
CA ARG A 325 6.27 -9.19 -4.28
C ARG A 325 7.24 -10.22 -3.72
N GLY A 326 7.40 -11.33 -4.45
CA GLY A 326 8.47 -12.31 -4.24
C GLY A 326 8.37 -13.19 -3.00
N ALA A 327 7.27 -13.16 -2.27
CA ALA A 327 7.00 -14.16 -1.24
C ALA A 327 6.17 -15.28 -1.87
N ASP A 328 6.77 -16.43 -2.05
CA ASP A 328 6.01 -17.66 -2.05
C ASP A 328 5.23 -17.69 -0.72
N PRO A 329 3.87 -17.78 -0.70
CA PRO A 329 3.10 -17.81 0.55
C PRO A 329 3.52 -18.94 1.50
N THR A 330 4.37 -19.85 1.05
CA THR A 330 4.91 -20.98 1.78
C THR A 330 6.25 -20.72 2.50
N GLU A 331 6.93 -19.59 2.29
CA GLU A 331 8.14 -19.22 3.06
C GLU A 331 7.79 -18.61 4.43
N THR A 332 7.01 -19.31 5.24
CA THR A 332 6.96 -19.05 6.67
C THR A 332 8.28 -19.50 7.29
N VAL A 333 9.07 -18.56 7.77
CA VAL A 333 10.29 -18.91 8.52
C VAL A 333 9.86 -19.65 9.80
N PRO A 334 10.34 -20.88 10.04
CA PRO A 334 9.97 -21.64 11.22
C PRO A 334 10.33 -20.91 12.52
N HIS A 335 9.51 -21.04 13.55
CA HIS A 335 9.71 -20.36 14.83
C HIS A 335 11.04 -20.70 15.49
N ASP A 336 11.49 -21.94 15.37
CA ASP A 336 12.78 -22.40 15.87
C ASP A 336 13.97 -21.70 15.17
N ALA A 337 13.86 -21.41 13.88
CA ALA A 337 14.86 -20.64 13.15
C ALA A 337 14.89 -19.17 13.60
N ILE A 338 13.72 -18.57 13.88
CA ILE A 338 13.63 -17.21 14.44
C ILE A 338 14.26 -17.16 15.84
N ASP A 339 13.96 -18.14 16.70
CA ASP A 339 14.51 -18.22 18.05
C ASP A 339 16.02 -18.44 18.05
N ALA A 340 16.50 -19.30 17.16
CA ALA A 340 17.93 -19.57 16.98
C ALA A 340 18.68 -18.30 16.48
N ALA A 341 18.11 -17.57 15.55
CA ALA A 341 18.63 -16.28 15.07
C ALA A 341 18.58 -15.21 16.18
N GLY A 342 17.50 -15.16 16.96
CA GLY A 342 17.39 -14.32 18.15
C GLY A 342 18.46 -14.65 19.19
N GLY A 343 18.84 -15.92 19.33
CA GLY A 343 19.98 -16.36 20.14
C GLY A 343 21.30 -15.73 19.73
N VAL A 344 21.56 -15.56 18.42
CA VAL A 344 22.76 -14.87 17.90
C VAL A 344 22.78 -13.39 18.32
N LEU A 345 21.64 -12.70 18.24
CA LEU A 345 21.55 -11.30 18.69
C LEU A 345 21.81 -11.18 20.21
N ARG A 346 21.25 -12.07 21.02
CA ARG A 346 21.50 -12.12 22.46
C ARG A 346 22.97 -12.46 22.78
N ALA A 347 23.60 -13.34 22.01
CA ALA A 347 25.01 -13.68 22.17
C ALA A 347 25.97 -12.53 21.84
N CYS A 348 25.53 -11.54 21.04
CA CYS A 348 26.31 -10.35 20.74
C CYS A 348 25.94 -9.18 21.67
N PHE A 349 24.66 -8.84 21.80
CA PHE A 349 24.18 -7.61 22.45
C PHE A 349 23.60 -7.82 23.85
N GLY A 350 23.32 -9.08 24.24
CA GLY A 350 22.81 -9.40 25.59
C GLY A 350 23.85 -9.14 26.68
N PRO A 351 23.49 -9.05 27.96
CA PRO A 351 24.38 -8.66 29.08
C PRO A 351 25.67 -9.48 29.17
N GLN A 352 25.62 -10.75 28.86
CA GLN A 352 26.75 -11.69 28.87
C GLN A 352 27.25 -12.09 27.47
N GLY A 353 26.90 -11.29 26.46
CA GLY A 353 27.26 -11.61 25.08
C GLY A 353 28.75 -11.49 24.82
N THR A 354 29.31 -12.49 24.14
CA THR A 354 30.73 -12.58 23.80
C THR A 354 30.99 -12.62 22.28
N LEU A 355 29.92 -12.71 21.47
CA LEU A 355 30.05 -12.74 20.01
C LEU A 355 30.55 -11.38 19.47
N ASP A 356 31.58 -11.42 18.63
CA ASP A 356 32.08 -10.22 17.95
C ASP A 356 30.97 -9.60 17.07
N PRO A 357 30.67 -8.29 17.20
CA PRO A 357 29.70 -7.61 16.37
C PRO A 357 29.94 -7.75 14.85
N ARG A 358 31.19 -7.90 14.43
CA ARG A 358 31.55 -8.10 13.02
C ARG A 358 31.04 -9.43 12.47
N ALA A 359 30.94 -10.45 13.30
CA ALA A 359 30.53 -11.80 12.92
C ALA A 359 28.99 -12.01 12.93
N VAL A 360 28.21 -11.07 13.50
CA VAL A 360 26.76 -11.22 13.74
C VAL A 360 25.99 -11.52 12.47
N VAL A 361 26.19 -10.75 11.38
CA VAL A 361 25.42 -10.93 10.14
C VAL A 361 25.66 -12.32 9.55
N ALA A 362 26.91 -12.74 9.40
CA ALA A 362 27.24 -14.07 8.91
C ALA A 362 26.72 -15.19 9.82
N ALA A 363 26.64 -14.95 11.14
CA ALA A 363 26.04 -15.91 12.07
C ALA A 363 24.51 -15.98 11.92
N LEU A 364 23.85 -14.86 11.66
CA LEU A 364 22.41 -14.82 11.38
C LEU A 364 22.09 -15.54 10.06
N GLU A 365 22.83 -15.29 8.98
CA GLU A 365 22.66 -15.96 7.68
C GLU A 365 22.81 -17.48 7.78
N ARG A 366 23.81 -17.96 8.55
CA ARG A 366 23.97 -19.39 8.81
C ARG A 366 22.80 -20.01 9.59
N ARG A 367 22.21 -19.25 10.55
CA ARG A 367 21.09 -19.75 11.37
C ARG A 367 19.76 -19.74 10.62
N THR A 368 19.57 -18.78 9.75
CA THR A 368 18.35 -18.66 8.94
C THR A 368 18.43 -19.44 7.63
N ALA A 369 19.62 -19.88 7.23
CA ALA A 369 19.92 -20.45 5.90
C ALA A 369 19.53 -19.52 4.73
N LEU A 370 19.40 -18.22 4.99
CA LEU A 370 19.02 -17.20 4.03
C LEU A 370 20.08 -16.09 3.99
N GLU A 371 20.44 -15.64 2.81
CA GLU A 371 21.19 -14.41 2.62
C GLU A 371 20.40 -13.22 3.13
N ARG A 372 21.06 -12.22 3.68
CA ARG A 372 20.46 -11.06 4.30
C ARG A 372 19.44 -10.33 3.41
N GLU A 373 19.73 -10.26 2.11
CA GLU A 373 18.87 -9.63 1.10
C GLU A 373 17.53 -10.35 0.91
N ARG A 374 17.47 -11.62 1.26
CA ARG A 374 16.29 -12.48 1.13
C ARG A 374 15.48 -12.63 2.42
N TRP A 375 15.85 -11.95 3.50
CA TRP A 375 15.11 -12.04 4.75
C TRP A 375 13.71 -11.44 4.60
N PRO A 376 12.65 -12.24 4.79
CA PRO A 376 11.27 -11.78 4.68
C PRO A 376 10.86 -10.96 5.90
N LEU A 377 9.78 -10.19 5.74
CA LEU A 377 9.25 -9.30 6.79
C LEU A 377 8.95 -10.07 8.09
N GLY A 378 8.43 -11.32 7.97
CA GLY A 378 8.14 -12.21 9.10
C GLY A 378 9.37 -12.62 9.92
N LEU A 379 10.58 -12.58 9.36
CA LEU A 379 11.84 -12.78 10.08
C LEU A 379 12.41 -11.46 10.64
N LEU A 380 12.35 -10.40 9.82
CA LEU A 380 12.98 -9.12 10.17
C LEU A 380 12.38 -8.53 11.45
N ARG A 381 11.06 -8.50 11.56
CA ARG A 381 10.37 -7.84 12.68
C ARG A 381 10.56 -8.54 14.03
N PRO A 382 10.44 -9.87 14.16
CA PRO A 382 10.79 -10.58 15.39
C PRO A 382 12.26 -10.39 15.81
N LEU A 383 13.20 -10.40 14.87
CA LEU A 383 14.61 -10.14 15.17
C LEU A 383 14.84 -8.70 15.67
N TRP A 384 14.11 -7.72 15.11
CA TRP A 384 14.15 -6.36 15.63
C TRP A 384 13.66 -6.28 17.07
N ASP A 385 12.58 -6.97 17.40
CA ASP A 385 12.02 -6.99 18.75
C ASP A 385 13.02 -7.60 19.75
N VAL A 386 13.75 -8.64 19.37
CA VAL A 386 14.85 -9.24 20.17
C VAL A 386 16.02 -8.25 20.34
N LEU A 387 16.41 -7.53 19.28
CA LEU A 387 17.50 -6.56 19.34
C LEU A 387 17.16 -5.39 20.25
N MET A 388 15.92 -4.90 20.20
CA MET A 388 15.41 -3.81 21.02
C MET A 388 15.12 -4.21 22.48
N ALA A 389 15.18 -5.48 22.81
CA ALA A 389 15.11 -5.93 24.21
C ALA A 389 16.42 -5.66 24.98
N ALA A 390 17.55 -5.44 24.30
CA ALA A 390 18.86 -5.17 24.89
C ALA A 390 19.55 -3.95 24.22
N PRO A 391 18.97 -2.74 24.30
CA PRO A 391 19.51 -1.55 23.63
C PRO A 391 20.84 -1.08 24.23
N GLU A 392 21.13 -1.43 25.48
CA GLU A 392 22.39 -1.11 26.17
C GLU A 392 23.59 -1.87 25.60
N GLY A 393 23.35 -2.99 24.90
CA GLY A 393 24.40 -3.76 24.22
C GLY A 393 25.21 -2.94 23.23
N ARG A 394 24.63 -1.88 22.65
CA ARG A 394 25.31 -0.93 21.75
C ARG A 394 26.39 -0.10 22.49
N GLU A 395 26.28 0.09 23.80
CA GLU A 395 27.12 1.01 24.57
C GLU A 395 28.49 0.42 24.94
N ARG A 396 28.74 -0.86 24.63
CA ARG A 396 29.99 -1.55 24.97
C ARG A 396 31.22 -1.03 24.25
N SER A 397 31.06 -0.68 22.96
CA SER A 397 32.15 -0.14 22.14
C SER A 397 31.59 0.53 20.87
N PRO A 398 32.39 1.37 20.18
CA PRO A 398 31.99 1.95 18.90
C PRO A 398 31.58 0.89 17.85
N THR A 399 32.24 -0.26 17.83
CA THR A 399 31.92 -1.36 16.88
C THR A 399 30.58 -2.01 17.24
N HIS A 400 30.26 -2.18 18.53
CA HIS A 400 28.94 -2.65 18.96
C HIS A 400 27.86 -1.63 18.58
N GLU A 401 28.08 -0.33 18.81
CA GLU A 401 27.12 0.69 18.42
C GLU A 401 26.87 0.71 16.91
N GLY A 402 27.94 0.79 16.10
CA GLY A 402 27.79 0.81 14.65
C GLY A 402 27.01 -0.40 14.13
N ARG A 403 27.34 -1.60 14.62
CA ARG A 403 26.63 -2.81 14.18
C ARG A 403 25.18 -2.86 14.69
N TRP A 404 24.93 -2.42 15.92
CA TRP A 404 23.59 -2.37 16.49
C TRP A 404 22.69 -1.39 15.72
N LEU A 405 23.18 -0.17 15.43
CA LEU A 405 22.48 0.85 14.66
C LEU A 405 22.16 0.34 13.24
N ASN A 406 23.17 -0.28 12.59
CA ASN A 406 23.00 -0.85 11.26
C ASN A 406 21.91 -1.92 11.23
N LEU A 407 21.96 -2.89 12.15
CA LEU A 407 20.95 -3.96 12.24
C LEU A 407 19.59 -3.41 12.64
N CYS A 408 19.51 -2.51 13.61
CA CYS A 408 18.25 -1.92 14.06
C CYS A 408 17.51 -1.26 12.91
N GLY A 409 18.22 -0.44 12.11
CA GLY A 409 17.64 0.16 10.92
C GLY A 409 17.30 -0.89 9.84
N TYR A 410 18.18 -1.87 9.60
CA TYR A 410 17.98 -2.88 8.57
C TYR A 410 16.76 -3.77 8.86
N LEU A 411 16.59 -4.19 10.09
CA LEU A 411 15.48 -5.05 10.52
C LEU A 411 14.13 -4.30 10.55
N LEU A 412 14.15 -2.96 10.64
CA LEU A 412 12.93 -2.13 10.65
C LEU A 412 12.58 -1.52 9.29
N ARG A 413 13.52 -1.53 8.31
CA ARG A 413 13.31 -0.85 7.02
C ARG A 413 12.03 -1.33 6.30
N PRO A 414 11.30 -0.47 5.61
CA PRO A 414 11.43 0.99 5.53
C PRO A 414 10.81 1.75 6.71
N GLY A 415 10.41 1.08 7.77
CA GLY A 415 9.73 1.60 8.95
C GLY A 415 8.21 1.43 8.90
N CYS A 416 7.68 0.93 7.79
CA CYS A 416 6.25 0.70 7.55
C CYS A 416 6.04 -0.63 6.82
N GLY A 417 4.77 -1.08 6.72
CA GLY A 417 4.38 -2.29 6.01
C GLY A 417 4.05 -3.49 6.92
N ASP A 418 4.34 -3.39 8.22
CA ASP A 418 3.82 -4.30 9.23
C ASP A 418 2.90 -3.52 10.19
N PRO A 419 1.73 -4.05 10.61
CA PRO A 419 0.78 -3.34 11.46
C PRO A 419 1.37 -2.78 12.76
N LEU A 420 2.47 -3.34 13.25
CA LEU A 420 3.14 -2.91 14.47
C LEU A 420 4.34 -1.98 14.25
N ASP A 421 4.63 -1.58 13.03
CA ASP A 421 5.81 -0.76 12.73
C ASP A 421 5.73 0.64 13.38
N ALA A 422 4.55 1.25 13.45
CA ALA A 422 4.35 2.51 14.17
C ALA A 422 4.68 2.36 15.67
N TRP A 423 4.32 1.24 16.29
CA TRP A 423 4.69 0.95 17.66
C TRP A 423 6.21 0.72 17.80
N ARG A 424 6.85 -0.02 16.88
CA ARG A 424 8.31 -0.22 16.89
C ARG A 424 9.05 1.10 16.76
N ALA A 425 8.61 1.96 15.84
CA ALA A 425 9.16 3.31 15.67
C ALA A 425 8.98 4.15 16.94
N GLY A 426 7.82 4.07 17.60
CA GLY A 426 7.58 4.70 18.89
C GLY A 426 8.50 4.20 20.02
N ARG A 427 8.87 2.91 20.02
CA ARG A 427 9.89 2.36 20.94
C ARG A 427 11.30 2.80 20.61
N LEU A 428 11.61 2.98 19.33
CA LEU A 428 12.92 3.46 18.87
C LEU A 428 13.11 4.95 19.15
N TRP A 429 12.03 5.73 19.09
CA TRP A 429 12.08 7.19 19.14
C TRP A 429 12.84 7.80 20.31
N PRO A 430 12.75 7.30 21.58
CA PRO A 430 13.54 7.84 22.69
C PRO A 430 15.06 7.80 22.48
N LEU A 431 15.53 6.99 21.52
CA LEU A 431 16.93 6.94 21.14
C LEU A 431 17.35 8.23 20.41
N PHE A 432 16.45 8.86 19.64
CA PHE A 432 16.75 10.07 18.88
C PHE A 432 17.21 11.22 19.80
N ALA A 433 16.52 11.45 20.89
CA ALA A 433 16.89 12.48 21.87
C ALA A 433 18.24 12.21 22.55
N LYS A 434 18.63 10.92 22.71
CA LYS A 434 19.90 10.54 23.34
C LYS A 434 21.12 10.70 22.40
N GLY A 435 20.90 10.63 21.10
CA GLY A 435 21.97 10.63 20.10
C GLY A 435 22.84 9.36 20.09
N PRO A 436 23.88 9.34 19.23
CA PRO A 436 24.85 8.25 19.23
C PRO A 436 25.68 8.25 20.52
N ARG A 437 26.00 7.07 21.02
CA ARG A 437 26.78 6.90 22.25
C ARG A 437 28.27 7.31 22.08
N PHE A 438 28.79 7.08 20.88
CA PHE A 438 30.17 7.42 20.51
C PHE A 438 30.20 8.50 19.41
N PRO A 439 29.74 9.75 19.69
CA PRO A 439 29.59 10.79 18.66
C PRO A 439 30.92 11.24 18.03
N ALA A 440 32.05 11.06 18.73
CA ALA A 440 33.38 11.34 18.19
C ALA A 440 33.81 10.35 17.08
N LYS A 441 33.15 9.20 16.95
CA LYS A 441 33.44 8.21 15.91
C LYS A 441 32.59 8.43 14.68
N ALA A 442 33.23 8.63 13.53
CA ALA A 442 32.54 8.87 12.27
C ALA A 442 31.59 7.71 11.90
N GLU A 443 32.01 6.45 12.16
CA GLU A 443 31.19 5.26 11.92
C GLU A 443 29.84 5.34 12.70
N SER A 444 29.88 5.68 13.99
CA SER A 444 28.66 5.83 14.81
C SER A 444 27.73 6.92 14.25
N ARG A 445 28.28 8.05 13.80
CA ARG A 445 27.47 9.13 13.21
C ARG A 445 26.87 8.74 11.86
N ILE A 446 27.62 8.03 11.03
CA ILE A 446 27.13 7.54 9.72
C ILE A 446 26.00 6.52 9.92
N GLU A 447 26.21 5.51 10.75
CA GLU A 447 25.21 4.47 11.02
C GLU A 447 23.96 5.04 11.74
N TRP A 448 24.13 6.13 12.51
CA TRP A 448 23.03 6.89 13.08
C TRP A 448 22.08 7.42 11.99
N TRP A 449 22.60 8.06 10.95
CA TRP A 449 21.77 8.58 9.87
C TRP A 449 21.23 7.48 8.97
N ILE A 450 21.95 6.38 8.81
CA ILE A 450 21.45 5.17 8.11
C ILE A 450 20.26 4.57 8.86
N LEU A 451 20.31 4.49 10.20
CA LEU A 451 19.19 4.03 11.02
C LEU A 451 17.93 4.87 10.77
N TRP A 452 18.04 6.20 10.90
CA TRP A 452 16.87 7.09 10.75
C TRP A 452 16.34 7.14 9.31
N ARG A 453 17.21 7.04 8.33
CA ARG A 453 16.82 6.86 6.92
C ARG A 453 15.96 5.60 6.73
N ARG A 454 16.35 4.50 7.34
CA ARG A 454 15.68 3.20 7.23
C ARG A 454 14.39 3.12 8.04
N ALA A 455 14.29 3.83 9.14
CA ALA A 455 13.13 3.84 10.03
C ALA A 455 12.10 4.94 9.70
N ALA A 456 12.39 5.81 8.72
CA ALA A 456 11.62 7.03 8.45
C ALA A 456 10.12 6.78 8.22
N GLY A 457 9.76 5.70 7.52
CA GLY A 457 8.35 5.39 7.23
C GLY A 457 7.50 5.00 8.45
N GLY A 458 8.13 4.72 9.59
CA GLY A 458 7.42 4.45 10.86
C GLY A 458 7.26 5.68 11.76
N LEU A 459 7.88 6.79 11.38
CA LEU A 459 7.80 8.06 12.12
C LEU A 459 6.58 8.83 11.63
N ASP A 460 5.78 9.36 12.54
CA ASP A 460 4.73 10.32 12.24
C ASP A 460 5.31 11.67 11.75
N GLU A 461 4.45 12.56 11.28
CA GLU A 461 4.84 13.86 10.72
C GLU A 461 5.63 14.70 11.76
N GLU A 462 5.19 14.73 13.01
CA GLU A 462 5.84 15.51 14.08
C GLU A 462 7.28 15.06 14.29
N LYS A 463 7.51 13.75 14.39
CA LYS A 463 8.84 13.17 14.53
C LYS A 463 9.70 13.39 13.29
N GLN A 464 9.13 13.27 12.09
CA GLN A 464 9.86 13.60 10.87
C GLN A 464 10.26 15.08 10.82
N GLN A 465 9.42 15.99 11.30
CA GLN A 465 9.76 17.41 11.43
C GLN A 465 10.88 17.66 12.44
N GLU A 466 10.94 16.91 13.53
CA GLU A 466 12.04 17.00 14.49
C GLU A 466 13.37 16.52 13.88
N VAL A 467 13.37 15.37 13.20
CA VAL A 467 14.55 14.87 12.45
C VAL A 467 14.99 15.90 11.40
N TYR A 468 14.04 16.46 10.65
CA TYR A 468 14.31 17.53 9.68
C TYR A 468 14.98 18.74 10.33
N ALA A 469 14.52 19.20 11.49
CA ALA A 469 15.09 20.36 12.16
C ALA A 469 16.57 20.16 12.47
N HIS A 470 16.96 18.96 12.92
CA HIS A 470 18.36 18.58 13.18
C HIS A 470 19.19 18.53 11.88
N LEU A 471 18.65 17.92 10.82
CA LEU A 471 19.32 17.83 9.53
C LEU A 471 19.49 19.22 8.88
N ALA A 472 18.42 20.03 8.86
CA ALA A 472 18.42 21.37 8.28
C ALA A 472 19.41 22.31 8.99
N ALA A 473 19.55 22.20 10.33
CA ALA A 473 20.54 22.98 11.08
C ALA A 473 21.97 22.74 10.57
N ARG A 474 22.31 21.52 10.21
CA ARG A 474 23.63 21.14 9.72
C ARG A 474 23.78 21.32 8.21
N LEU A 475 22.82 20.82 7.41
CA LEU A 475 22.89 20.77 5.95
C LEU A 475 22.60 22.12 5.28
N LEU A 476 21.65 22.90 5.84
CA LEU A 476 21.22 24.17 5.24
C LEU A 476 21.86 25.38 5.91
N LYS A 477 22.08 25.32 7.21
CA LYS A 477 22.56 26.47 8.02
C LYS A 477 24.01 26.33 8.45
N GLY A 478 24.68 25.22 8.14
CA GLY A 478 26.09 24.96 8.48
C GLY A 478 26.40 25.01 9.98
N ARG A 479 25.39 24.72 10.85
CA ARG A 479 25.55 24.75 12.28
C ARG A 479 26.19 23.45 12.80
N GLY A 480 27.10 23.57 13.75
CA GLY A 480 27.78 22.43 14.37
C GLY A 480 29.06 22.00 13.63
N GLU A 481 29.56 20.81 13.94
CA GLU A 481 30.76 20.24 13.34
C GLU A 481 30.52 19.90 11.87
N THR A 482 31.47 20.22 10.99
CA THR A 482 31.40 19.91 9.57
C THR A 482 31.40 18.38 9.38
N PRO A 483 30.37 17.80 8.75
CA PRO A 483 30.31 16.37 8.52
C PRO A 483 31.36 15.93 7.49
N THR A 484 31.86 14.70 7.61
CA THR A 484 32.65 14.09 6.53
C THR A 484 31.80 13.96 5.26
N ALA A 485 32.44 13.82 4.10
CA ALA A 485 31.68 13.66 2.83
C ALA A 485 30.69 12.47 2.88
N HIS A 486 31.09 11.37 3.49
CA HIS A 486 30.24 10.18 3.65
C HIS A 486 29.08 10.44 4.64
N GLU A 487 29.38 11.07 5.79
CA GLU A 487 28.33 11.44 6.75
C GLU A 487 27.32 12.41 6.12
N ALA A 488 27.79 13.43 5.37
CA ALA A 488 26.93 14.36 4.66
C ALA A 488 26.02 13.65 3.64
N ALA A 489 26.56 12.69 2.89
CA ALA A 489 25.76 11.90 1.95
C ALA A 489 24.65 11.11 2.64
N GLU A 490 24.92 10.44 3.77
CA GLU A 490 23.88 9.73 4.52
C GLU A 490 22.89 10.69 5.19
N MET A 491 23.30 11.89 5.61
CA MET A 491 22.38 12.93 6.09
C MET A 491 21.41 13.38 4.99
N TRP A 492 21.90 13.62 3.76
CA TRP A 492 21.03 13.96 2.62
C TRP A 492 20.07 12.83 2.28
N ARG A 493 20.55 11.58 2.32
CA ARG A 493 19.70 10.41 2.10
C ARG A 493 18.66 10.21 3.21
N ALA A 494 19.00 10.53 4.47
CA ALA A 494 18.06 10.53 5.58
C ALA A 494 17.00 11.64 5.41
N ALA A 495 17.41 12.86 5.01
CA ALA A 495 16.50 13.95 4.71
C ALA A 495 15.52 13.60 3.57
N ALA A 496 16.01 12.95 2.51
CA ALA A 496 15.19 12.47 1.39
C ALA A 496 14.18 11.39 1.80
N ALA A 497 14.46 10.65 2.87
CA ALA A 497 13.57 9.62 3.38
C ALA A 497 12.40 10.15 4.20
N LEU A 498 12.40 11.43 4.59
CA LEU A 498 11.33 12.08 5.36
C LEU A 498 10.19 12.50 4.42
N GLU A 499 9.38 11.55 3.98
CA GLU A 499 8.37 11.79 2.95
C GLU A 499 7.10 12.47 3.46
N LEU A 500 6.81 12.44 4.79
CA LEU A 500 5.69 13.16 5.41
C LEU A 500 5.95 14.67 5.60
N LEU A 501 7.13 15.16 5.22
CA LEU A 501 7.38 16.60 5.25
C LEU A 501 6.51 17.32 4.22
N PRO A 502 5.95 18.51 4.56
CA PRO A 502 5.24 19.34 3.60
C PRO A 502 6.08 19.62 2.34
N ALA A 503 5.42 19.67 1.18
CA ALA A 503 6.07 19.89 -0.12
C ALA A 503 7.06 21.07 -0.11
N GLN A 504 6.73 22.17 0.58
CA GLN A 504 7.60 23.35 0.71
C GLN A 504 8.96 23.03 1.36
N LYS A 505 8.98 22.21 2.43
CA LYS A 505 10.23 21.80 3.08
C LYS A 505 11.04 20.84 2.20
N ARG A 506 10.36 19.99 1.45
CA ARG A 506 10.99 19.11 0.46
C ARG A 506 11.58 19.92 -0.70
N GLU A 507 10.91 21.00 -1.13
CA GLU A 507 11.46 21.95 -2.12
C GLU A 507 12.71 22.66 -1.61
N GLU A 508 12.73 23.10 -0.35
CA GLU A 508 13.90 23.73 0.29
C GLU A 508 15.10 22.76 0.31
N LEU A 509 14.88 21.52 0.75
CA LEU A 509 15.92 20.47 0.74
C LEU A 509 16.43 20.18 -0.66
N GLY A 510 15.53 20.01 -1.63
CA GLY A 510 15.87 19.70 -3.00
C GLY A 510 16.64 20.82 -3.69
N ALA A 511 16.26 22.08 -3.47
CA ALA A 511 16.96 23.25 -4.01
C ALA A 511 18.40 23.36 -3.47
N ALA A 512 18.59 23.16 -2.17
CA ALA A 512 19.89 23.19 -1.53
C ALA A 512 20.80 22.04 -2.04
N LEU A 513 20.24 20.82 -2.14
CA LEU A 513 20.96 19.65 -2.63
C LEU A 513 21.34 19.81 -4.12
N LEU A 514 20.43 20.35 -4.94
CA LEU A 514 20.71 20.65 -6.34
C LEU A 514 21.89 21.64 -6.48
N SER A 515 21.88 22.72 -5.70
CA SER A 515 22.99 23.70 -5.70
C SER A 515 24.33 23.07 -5.31
N ARG A 516 24.31 22.13 -4.38
CA ARG A 516 25.49 21.35 -3.97
C ARG A 516 25.98 20.42 -5.10
N ILE A 517 25.06 19.79 -5.83
CA ILE A 517 25.38 18.96 -7.00
C ILE A 517 26.03 19.80 -8.09
N GLU A 518 25.46 20.96 -8.40
CA GLU A 518 26.00 21.89 -9.40
C GLU A 518 27.38 22.43 -9.04
N GLY A 519 27.64 22.66 -7.77
CA GLY A 519 28.93 23.05 -7.24
C GLY A 519 30.02 21.95 -7.28
N GLY A 520 29.67 20.74 -7.75
CA GLY A 520 30.60 19.61 -7.85
C GLY A 520 31.03 19.01 -6.49
N ALA A 521 30.36 19.39 -5.39
CA ALA A 521 30.70 18.92 -4.04
C ALA A 521 29.92 17.65 -3.62
N ALA A 522 28.96 17.19 -4.45
CA ALA A 522 28.10 16.07 -4.13
C ALA A 522 28.70 14.72 -4.48
N GLN A 523 28.42 13.73 -3.64
CA GLN A 523 28.71 12.33 -3.92
C GLN A 523 27.62 11.71 -4.83
N PRO A 524 27.92 10.63 -5.58
CA PRO A 524 26.93 9.97 -6.46
C PRO A 524 25.60 9.60 -5.76
N GLY A 525 25.65 9.18 -4.49
CA GLY A 525 24.46 8.84 -3.70
C GLY A 525 23.55 10.03 -3.40
N GLU A 526 24.06 11.26 -3.41
CA GLU A 526 23.30 12.48 -3.18
C GLU A 526 22.37 12.81 -4.36
N LEU A 527 22.73 12.42 -5.60
CA LEU A 527 21.83 12.54 -6.74
C LEU A 527 20.57 11.67 -6.58
N PHE A 528 20.72 10.47 -6.05
CA PHE A 528 19.56 9.61 -5.75
C PHE A 528 18.74 10.13 -4.57
N ALA A 529 19.36 10.84 -3.60
CA ALA A 529 18.61 11.55 -2.57
C ALA A 529 17.74 12.65 -3.18
N LEU A 530 18.28 13.44 -4.13
CA LEU A 530 17.49 14.43 -4.87
C LEU A 530 16.38 13.77 -5.68
N ALA A 531 16.66 12.63 -6.32
CA ALA A 531 15.67 11.87 -7.07
C ALA A 531 14.52 11.39 -6.17
N ARG A 532 14.80 10.94 -4.94
CA ARG A 532 13.78 10.57 -3.97
C ARG A 532 12.97 11.77 -3.48
N ILE A 533 13.59 12.92 -3.22
CA ILE A 533 12.88 14.16 -2.88
C ILE A 533 11.91 14.57 -3.99
N ALA A 534 12.35 14.46 -5.25
CA ALA A 534 11.56 14.83 -6.43
C ALA A 534 10.68 13.71 -6.98
N ALA A 535 10.65 12.54 -6.35
CA ALA A 535 9.84 11.40 -6.82
C ALA A 535 8.37 11.79 -7.02
N ARG A 536 7.79 11.33 -8.13
CA ARG A 536 6.35 11.58 -8.44
C ARG A 536 5.43 10.70 -7.63
N GLU A 537 5.93 9.57 -7.15
CA GLU A 537 5.23 8.62 -6.29
C GLU A 537 6.06 8.42 -5.02
N PRO A 538 5.60 8.89 -3.85
CA PRO A 538 6.26 8.64 -2.58
C PRO A 538 6.10 7.16 -2.19
N LEU A 539 7.04 6.64 -1.39
CA LEU A 539 6.99 5.25 -0.94
C LEU A 539 5.85 5.01 0.06
N TYR A 540 5.64 5.95 0.99
CA TYR A 540 4.68 5.77 2.09
C TYR A 540 3.89 7.03 2.46
N ALA A 541 4.21 8.19 1.86
CA ALA A 541 3.52 9.44 2.17
C ALA A 541 2.34 9.71 1.23
N PRO A 542 1.39 10.54 1.64
CA PRO A 542 0.30 10.97 0.79
C PRO A 542 0.79 11.87 -0.36
N VAL A 543 -0.02 11.95 -1.42
CA VAL A 543 0.36 12.60 -2.68
C VAL A 543 0.52 14.12 -2.59
N ASP A 544 -0.05 14.77 -1.59
CA ASP A 544 0.05 16.21 -1.35
C ASP A 544 1.44 16.64 -0.84
N THR A 545 2.27 15.70 -0.38
CA THR A 545 3.66 15.95 0.00
C THR A 545 4.63 16.00 -1.18
N VAL A 546 4.18 15.64 -2.38
CA VAL A 546 5.00 15.59 -3.58
C VAL A 546 5.41 17.00 -4.02
N VAL A 547 6.69 17.19 -4.34
CA VAL A 547 7.21 18.45 -4.90
C VAL A 547 6.44 18.80 -6.18
N PRO A 548 5.99 20.07 -6.35
CA PRO A 548 5.22 20.47 -7.52
C PRO A 548 5.92 20.12 -8.84
N PRO A 549 5.17 19.63 -9.86
CA PRO A 549 5.75 19.22 -11.15
C PRO A 549 6.61 20.31 -11.80
N LYS A 550 6.20 21.56 -11.69
CA LYS A 550 6.95 22.71 -12.24
C LYS A 550 8.32 22.89 -11.60
N THR A 551 8.42 22.66 -10.28
CA THR A 551 9.69 22.71 -9.54
C THR A 551 10.58 21.54 -9.92
N ALA A 552 10.03 20.31 -9.98
CA ALA A 552 10.78 19.13 -10.37
C ALA A 552 11.30 19.23 -11.82
N ALA A 553 10.47 19.72 -12.76
CA ALA A 553 10.87 19.95 -14.15
C ALA A 553 12.04 20.95 -14.26
N LYS A 554 12.02 22.04 -13.47
CA LYS A 554 13.14 22.98 -13.42
C LYS A 554 14.43 22.34 -12.91
N TRP A 555 14.33 21.49 -11.89
CA TRP A 555 15.49 20.78 -11.36
C TRP A 555 16.07 19.81 -12.39
N ILE A 556 15.23 19.05 -13.07
CA ILE A 556 15.64 18.14 -14.14
C ILE A 556 16.33 18.92 -15.28
N GLY A 557 15.77 20.04 -15.75
CA GLY A 557 16.37 20.88 -16.78
C GLY A 557 17.77 21.35 -16.38
N ARG A 558 17.97 21.75 -15.12
CA ARG A 558 19.29 22.13 -14.60
C ARG A 558 20.25 20.94 -14.59
N LEU A 559 19.81 19.74 -14.16
CA LEU A 559 20.62 18.53 -14.16
C LEU A 559 20.99 18.06 -15.58
N LEU A 560 20.08 18.23 -16.56
CA LEU A 560 20.34 17.91 -17.97
C LEU A 560 21.40 18.81 -18.59
N ALA A 561 21.51 20.07 -18.15
CA ALA A 561 22.50 21.04 -18.60
C ALA A 561 23.89 20.80 -18.00
N LEU A 562 24.04 19.97 -16.96
CA LEU A 562 25.32 19.70 -16.32
C LEU A 562 26.21 18.78 -17.16
N ARG A 563 27.52 19.05 -17.10
CA ARG A 563 28.54 18.12 -17.60
C ARG A 563 28.92 17.15 -16.49
N TRP A 564 28.57 15.90 -16.68
CA TRP A 564 28.87 14.85 -15.71
C TRP A 564 30.26 14.24 -15.92
N PRO A 565 30.96 13.81 -14.86
CA PRO A 565 32.25 13.13 -14.98
C PRO A 565 32.14 11.88 -15.85
N LYS A 566 33.21 11.53 -16.53
CA LYS A 566 33.28 10.31 -17.36
C LYS A 566 33.03 9.08 -16.50
N GLY A 567 32.08 8.22 -16.92
CA GLY A 567 31.68 7.00 -16.20
C GLY A 567 30.57 7.22 -15.16
N PHE A 568 30.12 8.45 -14.95
CA PHE A 568 28.94 8.73 -14.12
C PHE A 568 27.66 8.78 -14.99
N ALA A 569 26.65 8.01 -14.63
CA ALA A 569 25.37 7.95 -15.34
C ALA A 569 24.24 8.60 -14.48
N PRO A 570 23.82 9.83 -14.79
CA PRO A 570 22.71 10.48 -14.08
C PRO A 570 21.33 9.97 -14.51
N GLU A 571 21.24 9.27 -15.65
CA GLU A 571 20.00 8.87 -16.28
C GLU A 571 19.06 8.07 -15.34
N PRO A 572 19.51 7.10 -14.52
CA PRO A 572 18.63 6.38 -13.61
C PRO A 572 17.97 7.28 -12.56
N ALA A 573 18.66 8.33 -12.10
CA ALA A 573 18.10 9.29 -11.16
C ALA A 573 17.09 10.22 -11.84
N LEU A 574 17.40 10.71 -13.06
CA LEU A 574 16.49 11.53 -13.87
C LEU A 574 15.21 10.78 -14.22
N ILE A 575 15.33 9.51 -14.59
CA ILE A 575 14.19 8.62 -14.85
C ILE A 575 13.33 8.50 -13.59
N HIS A 576 13.94 8.26 -12.42
CA HIS A 576 13.18 8.15 -11.16
C HIS A 576 12.43 9.45 -10.81
N MET A 577 13.03 10.63 -11.05
CA MET A 577 12.37 11.94 -10.86
C MET A 577 11.20 12.18 -11.82
N ALA A 578 11.19 11.52 -12.97
CA ALA A 578 10.24 11.76 -14.05
C ALA A 578 9.32 10.56 -14.33
N ARG A 579 9.33 9.53 -13.47
CA ARG A 579 8.45 8.35 -13.63
C ARG A 579 7.00 8.76 -13.82
N PHE A 580 6.37 8.09 -14.78
CA PHE A 580 4.95 8.29 -15.07
C PHE A 580 4.08 7.65 -14.00
N THR A 581 3.09 8.38 -13.51
CA THR A 581 2.15 7.92 -12.48
C THR A 581 0.71 7.81 -13.00
N GLY A 582 0.43 8.33 -14.19
CA GLY A 582 -0.93 8.45 -14.73
C GLY A 582 -1.75 9.58 -14.10
N ASP A 583 -1.18 10.31 -13.14
CA ASP A 583 -1.82 11.44 -12.46
C ASP A 583 -1.27 12.77 -12.99
N ARG A 584 -2.10 13.51 -13.72
CA ARG A 584 -1.73 14.84 -14.27
C ARG A 584 -1.26 15.86 -13.24
N GLY A 585 -1.70 15.69 -11.98
CA GLY A 585 -1.29 16.59 -10.89
C GLY A 585 0.17 16.40 -10.50
N ARG A 586 0.75 15.23 -10.81
CA ARG A 586 2.11 14.83 -10.44
C ARG A 586 3.03 14.64 -11.62
N ASP A 587 2.50 14.21 -12.77
CA ASP A 587 3.30 13.88 -13.94
C ASP A 587 3.98 15.11 -14.54
N LEU A 588 5.17 14.91 -15.06
CA LEU A 588 5.93 15.94 -15.77
C LEU A 588 5.47 16.04 -17.24
N PRO A 589 5.74 17.18 -17.91
CA PRO A 589 5.45 17.33 -19.33
C PRO A 589 6.03 16.20 -20.17
N GLU A 590 5.30 15.76 -21.19
CA GLU A 590 5.69 14.63 -22.05
C GLU A 590 6.98 14.91 -22.78
N GLU A 591 7.15 16.14 -23.29
CA GLU A 591 8.37 16.56 -24.00
C GLU A 591 9.63 16.40 -23.13
N LEU A 592 9.53 16.69 -21.82
CA LEU A 592 10.65 16.51 -20.90
C LEU A 592 10.92 15.03 -20.63
N ARG A 593 9.88 14.18 -20.58
CA ARG A 593 10.04 12.74 -20.42
C ARG A 593 10.68 12.10 -21.66
N GLU A 594 10.32 12.58 -22.86
CA GLU A 594 10.94 12.19 -24.13
C GLU A 594 12.42 12.60 -24.21
N GLU A 595 12.77 13.80 -23.75
CA GLU A 595 14.17 14.25 -23.69
C GLU A 595 15.03 13.34 -22.79
N ILE A 596 14.48 12.98 -21.61
CA ILE A 596 15.14 12.04 -20.69
C ILE A 596 15.28 10.66 -21.32
N ALA A 597 14.23 10.16 -21.99
CA ALA A 597 14.25 8.86 -22.67
C ALA A 597 15.29 8.82 -23.81
N ALA A 598 15.35 9.85 -24.64
CA ALA A 598 16.32 9.98 -25.73
C ALA A 598 17.77 9.98 -25.20
N ARG A 599 17.99 10.59 -24.04
CA ARG A 599 19.29 10.57 -23.37
C ARG A 599 19.59 9.18 -22.80
N ALA A 600 18.65 8.57 -22.11
CA ALA A 600 18.78 7.24 -21.51
C ALA A 600 19.05 6.15 -22.57
N ALA A 601 18.43 6.23 -23.74
CA ALA A 601 18.64 5.28 -24.83
C ALA A 601 20.10 5.18 -25.32
N ARG A 602 20.91 6.20 -25.06
CA ARG A 602 22.36 6.21 -25.39
C ARG A 602 23.19 5.44 -24.36
N ALA A 603 22.63 5.12 -23.19
CA ALA A 603 23.30 4.38 -22.13
C ALA A 603 22.97 2.89 -22.22
N LYS A 604 23.92 2.02 -21.83
CA LYS A 604 23.69 0.56 -21.80
C LYS A 604 22.55 0.21 -20.83
N GLY A 605 21.52 -0.49 -21.33
CA GLY A 605 20.31 -0.85 -20.53
C GLY A 605 19.35 0.32 -20.25
N GLY A 606 19.57 1.49 -20.86
CA GLY A 606 18.75 2.68 -20.61
C GLY A 606 17.36 2.63 -21.27
N ALA A 607 17.21 1.89 -22.35
CA ALA A 607 15.92 1.77 -23.05
C ALA A 607 14.86 1.06 -22.17
N GLU A 608 15.22 -0.01 -21.47
CA GLU A 608 14.34 -0.73 -20.55
C GLU A 608 13.93 0.16 -19.36
N LEU A 609 14.84 0.93 -18.82
CA LEU A 609 14.55 1.87 -17.73
C LEU A 609 13.63 3.02 -18.20
N ALA A 610 13.72 3.43 -19.48
CA ALA A 610 12.94 4.53 -20.03
C ALA A 610 11.45 4.19 -20.19
N GLU A 611 11.05 2.92 -20.19
CA GLU A 611 9.64 2.52 -20.25
C GLU A 611 8.82 3.14 -19.09
N SER A 612 9.41 3.24 -17.91
CA SER A 612 8.80 3.85 -16.73
C SER A 612 8.51 5.35 -16.86
N LEU A 613 8.97 6.01 -17.91
CA LEU A 613 8.65 7.40 -18.22
C LEU A 613 7.29 7.54 -18.94
N PHE A 614 6.75 6.46 -19.50
CA PHE A 614 5.52 6.48 -20.30
C PHE A 614 4.45 5.54 -19.79
N ARG A 615 4.84 4.58 -18.96
CA ARG A 615 3.93 3.61 -18.34
C ARG A 615 4.17 3.54 -16.84
N VAL A 616 3.11 3.25 -16.09
CA VAL A 616 3.22 2.95 -14.66
C VAL A 616 3.86 1.56 -14.54
N THR A 617 5.02 1.52 -13.90
CA THR A 617 5.80 0.28 -13.70
C THR A 617 6.26 0.19 -12.25
N SER A 618 6.54 -1.01 -11.76
CA SER A 618 7.14 -1.19 -10.45
C SER A 618 8.66 -0.93 -10.46
N LEU A 619 9.24 -0.65 -9.29
CA LEU A 619 10.69 -0.53 -9.16
C LEU A 619 11.33 -1.92 -9.17
N SER A 620 12.40 -2.10 -9.94
CA SER A 620 13.25 -3.28 -9.82
C SER A 620 14.10 -3.22 -8.55
N ALA A 621 14.56 -4.37 -8.05
CA ALA A 621 15.45 -4.44 -6.86
C ALA A 621 16.71 -3.57 -7.00
N GLN A 622 17.24 -3.39 -8.22
CA GLN A 622 18.37 -2.51 -8.47
C GLN A 622 18.00 -1.03 -8.34
N GLN A 623 16.81 -0.64 -8.80
CA GLN A 623 16.28 0.72 -8.65
C GLN A 623 16.01 1.03 -7.17
N GLU A 624 15.42 0.09 -6.42
CA GLU A 624 15.22 0.22 -4.97
C GLU A 624 16.52 0.48 -4.23
N ARG A 625 17.57 -0.33 -4.48
CA ARG A 625 18.90 -0.14 -3.88
C ARG A 625 19.47 1.24 -4.16
N ARG A 626 19.29 1.77 -5.37
CA ARG A 626 19.78 3.10 -5.74
C ARG A 626 19.04 4.22 -5.02
N VAL A 627 17.71 4.15 -4.99
CA VAL A 627 16.85 5.20 -4.45
C VAL A 627 16.75 5.14 -2.92
N PHE A 628 16.51 3.97 -2.37
CA PHE A 628 16.32 3.79 -0.92
C PHE A 628 17.62 3.44 -0.18
N GLY A 629 18.64 3.00 -0.91
CA GLY A 629 19.93 2.56 -0.39
C GLY A 629 19.96 1.09 0.04
N ASP A 630 18.83 0.42 0.02
CA ASP A 630 18.66 -1.01 0.30
C ASP A 630 17.50 -1.55 -0.56
N THR A 631 17.44 -2.86 -0.77
CA THR A 631 16.23 -3.53 -1.27
C THR A 631 15.14 -3.47 -0.21
N LEU A 632 13.91 -3.33 -0.64
CA LEU A 632 12.77 -3.46 0.27
C LEU A 632 12.61 -4.93 0.72
N PRO A 633 12.09 -5.19 1.92
CA PRO A 633 11.86 -6.54 2.41
C PRO A 633 10.91 -7.34 1.51
N LEU A 634 11.15 -8.63 1.37
CA LEU A 634 10.19 -9.54 0.75
C LEU A 634 8.90 -9.57 1.61
N GLY A 635 7.75 -9.59 0.95
CA GLY A 635 6.45 -9.57 1.62
C GLY A 635 6.01 -8.18 2.12
N LEU A 636 6.72 -7.10 1.73
CA LEU A 636 6.31 -5.74 2.06
C LEU A 636 5.13 -5.30 1.17
N SER A 637 4.00 -4.95 1.80
CA SER A 637 2.88 -4.27 1.14
C SER A 637 2.85 -2.81 1.58
N VAL A 638 3.20 -1.91 0.68
CA VAL A 638 3.26 -0.46 1.00
C VAL A 638 1.90 0.22 0.76
N LYS A 639 1.09 -0.30 -0.16
CA LYS A 639 -0.20 0.31 -0.55
C LYS A 639 -1.32 0.17 0.50
N GLY A 640 -1.21 -0.73 1.49
CA GLY A 640 -2.20 -0.91 2.56
C GLY A 640 -2.04 0.03 3.77
N ALA A 641 -0.93 0.77 3.87
CA ALA A 641 -0.65 1.66 5.00
C ALA A 641 -1.20 3.08 4.84
N ILE A 642 -1.73 3.45 3.67
CA ILE A 642 -2.15 4.82 3.34
C ILE A 642 -3.66 5.04 3.50
N VAL A 643 -4.44 4.00 3.78
CA VAL A 643 -5.88 4.11 4.08
C VAL A 643 -6.07 4.07 5.60
N GLY A 644 -5.51 5.05 6.27
CA GLY A 644 -5.88 5.45 7.61
C GLY A 644 -6.63 6.76 7.47
N GLU A 645 -7.93 6.66 7.47
CA GLU A 645 -8.85 7.79 7.46
C GLU A 645 -9.00 8.51 8.78
N PRO A 646 -9.67 9.71 8.70
CA PRO A 646 -9.80 10.65 9.81
C PRO A 646 -10.68 10.16 10.94
#